data_a9d5fb44688c5974da75d17f7665b502
#
_entry.id   a9d5fb44688c5974da75d17f7665b502
#
_cell.length_a   1.000
_cell.length_b   1.000
_cell.length_c   1.000
_cell.angle_alpha   90.00
_cell.angle_beta   90.00
_cell.angle_gamma   90.00
#
_symmetry.space_group_name_H-M   'P 1'
#
loop_
_entity.id
_entity.type
_entity.pdbx_description
1 polymer ?
#
loop_
_entity_poly.entity_id
_entity_poly.type
_entity_poly.pdbx_seq_one_letter_code
_entity_poly.pdbx_strand_id
1 'polypeptide(L)'
;MTFKHRYLAGACLAALALSCGGEAGAQAVSSTASAQTTLQEVVVTARRRSEDLQSVPISITAFTPKQLTDRHITNQVDLANNTPSLIAIQSGYPGEYGGFIVRGQGPAYNATSGTETYFAETPDPYLGLEGRPGSYYDLANLEVLKGPQGTLFGKNSTGGNVLFEPQRPTNSYGGYLEGQLGNYNDRQADGAVNLPIVDDKVLLRVAGTVERRDGYTTDVGPYFPGRDYDNLSYEGFRIGLLLKPVEGLESYTLYRYQQSDTNGAGTVPYANESTSPARIAAFDAQAARGVRDVSYDTLEFNKSFYSQVLNQTSYRFNDALTVKNIVSFTRDYLAYSYDYDASPINVAGQSSYAMPTQGFDYISEELQLQGKIQSLQYTAGLFGDNLYTPEYEGFNYITAPGHTVLLDQMTNDRSHAGFVQGTYDFGGLSPVLSGLSATAGYRETAEYTSSLSAVPIVHKVTAGSAAFQYGSYTFDIDYKLTPNTMIYASLRDAYKAGGFNTTVAASSGLSFYPPEKLVNKELGIKSTNELWGMQTRVDIAAYFGDYDNIQRQALVNVDNGMGGTVPVQVVQSVAKGRVDGVEFEGSLIPISGLVITVNYAYTDAAYTQVSPNAIGITLATPFPGLPQNKGSINTAYTFPINSEYGRVTLSGDVTYQSKVSVATTNQTPYPWLPAYGLLNLRLDWDHIFGRPIGAALFATNVTNKTYATGQLDFSASSGFVTRTYAPPRMFGLQLRYAFGPPH
;
A
#
# COMPACT_ATOMS: atom_id res chain seq x y z
N MET A 1 29.02 18.83 -1.74
CA MET A 1 29.84 17.76 -2.32
C MET A 1 29.15 17.25 -3.56
N THR A 2 29.73 17.48 -4.72
CA THR A 2 29.17 17.18 -6.03
C THR A 2 29.22 15.68 -6.31
N PHE A 3 28.08 14.98 -6.28
CA PHE A 3 28.00 13.59 -6.69
C PHE A 3 27.98 13.48 -8.22
N LYS A 4 29.13 13.13 -8.80
CA LYS A 4 29.24 12.61 -10.16
C LYS A 4 29.21 11.07 -10.09
N HIS A 5 28.04 10.47 -10.16
CA HIS A 5 27.90 9.05 -10.53
C HIS A 5 26.74 8.94 -11.52
N ARG A 6 27.03 9.33 -12.75
CA ARG A 6 26.23 8.98 -13.92
C ARG A 6 27.02 7.92 -14.70
N TYR A 7 26.27 6.88 -15.18
CA TYR A 7 26.71 5.79 -16.08
C TYR A 7 27.33 4.55 -15.41
N LEU A 8 26.47 3.65 -14.88
CA LEU A 8 26.80 2.22 -14.75
C LEU A 8 25.58 1.27 -14.84
N ALA A 9 24.34 1.76 -14.84
CA ALA A 9 23.13 0.91 -14.89
C ALA A 9 22.64 0.54 -16.30
N GLY A 10 23.12 1.20 -17.34
CA GLY A 10 22.68 0.94 -18.72
C GLY A 10 23.38 -0.19 -19.47
N ALA A 11 24.48 -0.73 -18.95
CA ALA A 11 25.34 -1.65 -19.70
C ALA A 11 25.12 -3.15 -19.41
N CYS A 12 24.41 -3.53 -18.36
CA CYS A 12 24.24 -4.93 -17.98
C CYS A 12 23.07 -5.66 -18.67
N LEU A 13 22.12 -4.96 -19.26
CA LEU A 13 20.97 -5.59 -19.94
C LEU A 13 21.20 -5.94 -21.42
N ALA A 14 22.25 -5.39 -22.04
CA ALA A 14 22.52 -5.61 -23.46
C ALA A 14 23.47 -6.79 -23.78
N ALA A 15 24.12 -7.39 -22.79
CA ALA A 15 25.18 -8.39 -23.02
C ALA A 15 24.73 -9.86 -22.95
N LEU A 16 23.46 -10.15 -22.62
CA LEU A 16 22.95 -11.53 -22.42
C LEU A 16 22.16 -12.09 -23.63
N ALA A 17 22.06 -11.38 -24.74
CA ALA A 17 21.20 -11.76 -25.87
C ALA A 17 21.90 -12.55 -27.00
N LEU A 18 23.19 -12.88 -26.91
CA LEU A 18 23.94 -13.49 -28.03
C LEU A 18 24.78 -14.69 -27.59
N SER A 19 24.14 -15.82 -27.27
CA SER A 19 24.73 -17.16 -27.50
C SER A 19 23.79 -18.24 -26.95
N CYS A 20 22.97 -18.86 -27.78
CA CYS A 20 22.51 -20.26 -27.68
C CYS A 20 21.61 -20.58 -28.89
N GLY A 21 22.24 -20.91 -30.01
CA GLY A 21 21.63 -21.71 -31.06
C GLY A 21 21.83 -23.18 -30.72
N GLY A 22 20.79 -23.87 -30.28
CA GLY A 22 20.74 -25.30 -30.11
C GLY A 22 19.35 -25.80 -30.44
N GLU A 23 19.17 -26.46 -31.60
CA GLU A 23 17.93 -27.12 -31.99
C GLU A 23 17.63 -28.28 -31.05
N ALA A 24 16.55 -28.18 -30.26
CA ALA A 24 15.94 -29.32 -29.58
C ALA A 24 14.59 -29.61 -30.22
N GLY A 25 14.48 -30.75 -30.87
CA GLY A 25 13.24 -31.24 -31.49
C GLY A 25 12.16 -31.45 -30.45
N ALA A 26 11.06 -30.74 -30.59
CA ALA A 26 9.85 -30.90 -29.79
C ALA A 26 9.00 -32.03 -30.35
N GLN A 27 8.84 -33.11 -29.60
CA GLN A 27 7.77 -34.08 -29.83
C GLN A 27 6.43 -33.49 -29.40
N ALA A 28 5.53 -33.29 -30.34
CA ALA A 28 4.17 -32.84 -30.08
C ALA A 28 3.37 -33.93 -29.36
N VAL A 29 3.05 -33.74 -28.11
CA VAL A 29 2.02 -34.48 -27.41
C VAL A 29 0.68 -33.80 -27.64
N SER A 30 -0.15 -34.38 -28.49
CA SER A 30 -1.53 -33.94 -28.71
C SER A 30 -2.37 -34.27 -27.46
N SER A 31 -2.59 -33.30 -26.61
CA SER A 31 -3.65 -33.34 -25.62
C SER A 31 -4.71 -32.30 -25.99
N THR A 32 -5.81 -32.75 -26.57
CA THR A 32 -7.08 -32.03 -26.66
C THR A 32 -7.70 -31.98 -25.26
N ALA A 33 -7.12 -31.22 -24.36
CA ALA A 33 -7.79 -30.79 -23.15
C ALA A 33 -8.36 -29.39 -23.45
N SER A 34 -9.68 -29.29 -23.61
CA SER A 34 -10.37 -28.03 -23.47
C SER A 34 -9.99 -27.52 -22.08
N ALA A 35 -9.23 -26.45 -22.00
CA ALA A 35 -8.88 -25.82 -20.74
C ALA A 35 -10.18 -25.38 -20.07
N GLN A 36 -10.72 -26.20 -19.19
CA GLN A 36 -11.84 -25.84 -18.34
C GLN A 36 -11.38 -24.64 -17.52
N THR A 37 -12.00 -23.48 -17.74
CA THR A 37 -11.82 -22.32 -16.89
C THR A 37 -12.30 -22.71 -15.48
N THR A 38 -11.39 -22.85 -14.53
CA THR A 38 -11.70 -23.18 -13.14
C THR A 38 -11.30 -22.00 -12.24
N LEU A 39 -12.03 -21.82 -11.17
CA LEU A 39 -11.63 -20.86 -10.12
C LEU A 39 -10.36 -21.40 -9.46
N GLN A 40 -9.25 -20.66 -9.59
CA GLN A 40 -7.98 -21.08 -9.03
C GLN A 40 -8.03 -21.03 -7.49
N GLU A 41 -7.47 -22.05 -6.86
CA GLU A 41 -7.14 -22.01 -5.45
C GLU A 41 -6.09 -20.93 -5.18
N VAL A 42 -6.31 -20.10 -4.17
CA VAL A 42 -5.44 -18.99 -3.81
C VAL A 42 -4.80 -19.29 -2.48
N VAL A 43 -3.48 -19.40 -2.46
CA VAL A 43 -2.69 -19.59 -1.23
C VAL A 43 -2.37 -18.23 -0.64
N VAL A 44 -2.54 -18.09 0.67
CA VAL A 44 -2.27 -16.87 1.43
C VAL A 44 -1.31 -17.12 2.59
N THR A 45 -0.66 -16.05 3.07
CA THR A 45 0.32 -16.09 4.17
C THR A 45 -0.16 -15.32 5.41
N ALA A 46 -1.43 -15.00 5.48
CA ALA A 46 -2.08 -14.19 6.50
C ALA A 46 -1.83 -14.63 7.96
N ARG A 47 -1.55 -15.90 8.20
CA ARG A 47 -1.22 -16.44 9.53
C ARG A 47 0.25 -16.85 9.66
N ARG A 48 1.16 -16.17 8.93
CA ARG A 48 2.63 -16.45 8.91
C ARG A 48 2.95 -17.86 8.40
N ARG A 49 2.05 -18.46 7.62
CA ARG A 49 2.19 -19.79 7.00
C ARG A 49 1.32 -19.86 5.75
N SER A 50 1.70 -20.71 4.80
CA SER A 50 0.92 -20.94 3.58
C SER A 50 -0.35 -21.73 3.86
N GLU A 51 -1.51 -21.15 3.55
CA GLU A 51 -2.83 -21.76 3.76
C GLU A 51 -3.75 -21.40 2.57
N ASP A 52 -4.73 -22.27 2.30
CA ASP A 52 -5.78 -21.92 1.33
C ASP A 52 -6.65 -20.77 1.86
N LEU A 53 -6.88 -19.76 1.03
CA LEU A 53 -7.71 -18.57 1.33
C LEU A 53 -9.07 -18.94 1.92
N GLN A 54 -9.71 -20.01 1.41
CA GLN A 54 -11.04 -20.45 1.86
C GLN A 54 -11.03 -21.13 3.24
N SER A 55 -9.84 -21.48 3.75
CA SER A 55 -9.64 -22.11 5.07
C SER A 55 -9.21 -21.11 6.16
N VAL A 56 -9.01 -19.83 5.83
CA VAL A 56 -8.56 -18.82 6.80
C VAL A 56 -9.75 -17.98 7.27
N PRO A 57 -10.08 -17.95 8.60
CA PRO A 57 -11.22 -17.20 9.16
C PRO A 57 -10.91 -15.70 9.29
N ILE A 58 -10.53 -15.07 8.20
CA ILE A 58 -10.22 -13.65 8.08
C ILE A 58 -10.79 -13.14 6.75
N SER A 59 -11.32 -11.92 6.70
CA SER A 59 -11.62 -11.26 5.44
C SER A 59 -10.32 -10.88 4.74
N ILE A 60 -10.02 -11.49 3.58
CA ILE A 60 -8.79 -11.32 2.81
C ILE A 60 -9.14 -11.18 1.34
N THR A 61 -8.60 -10.14 0.69
CA THR A 61 -8.51 -10.08 -0.77
C THR A 61 -7.10 -10.47 -1.18
N ALA A 62 -6.95 -11.45 -2.05
CA ALA A 62 -5.64 -11.88 -2.53
C ALA A 62 -5.60 -11.94 -4.06
N PHE A 63 -4.45 -11.55 -4.63
CA PHE A 63 -4.22 -11.50 -6.07
C PHE A 63 -3.02 -12.37 -6.45
N THR A 64 -3.25 -13.31 -7.35
CA THR A 64 -2.18 -14.07 -8.01
C THR A 64 -1.47 -13.20 -9.05
N PRO A 65 -0.24 -13.57 -9.51
CA PRO A 65 0.46 -12.83 -10.57
C PRO A 65 -0.40 -12.61 -11.82
N LYS A 66 -1.15 -13.65 -12.20
CA LYS A 66 -2.06 -13.55 -13.35
C LYS A 66 -3.17 -12.53 -13.11
N GLN A 67 -3.77 -12.50 -11.93
CA GLN A 67 -4.83 -11.53 -11.60
C GLN A 67 -4.29 -10.10 -11.52
N LEU A 68 -3.05 -9.89 -11.06
CA LEU A 68 -2.40 -8.58 -11.10
C LEU A 68 -2.24 -8.09 -12.55
N THR A 69 -1.79 -8.97 -13.45
CA THR A 69 -1.64 -8.66 -14.88
C THR A 69 -2.99 -8.44 -15.55
N ASP A 70 -3.94 -9.39 -15.43
CA ASP A 70 -5.24 -9.35 -16.12
C ASP A 70 -6.06 -8.10 -15.75
N ARG A 71 -5.94 -7.62 -14.50
CA ARG A 71 -6.65 -6.45 -13.98
C ARG A 71 -5.81 -5.17 -14.07
N HIS A 72 -4.61 -5.26 -14.66
CA HIS A 72 -3.67 -4.14 -14.76
C HIS A 72 -3.45 -3.44 -13.42
N ILE A 73 -3.17 -4.23 -12.35
CA ILE A 73 -2.85 -3.71 -11.02
C ILE A 73 -1.35 -3.43 -10.97
N THR A 74 -0.97 -2.19 -11.22
CA THR A 74 0.43 -1.75 -11.34
C THR A 74 0.84 -0.74 -10.26
N ASN A 75 -0.13 -0.26 -9.47
CA ASN A 75 0.08 0.73 -8.42
C ASN A 75 -0.98 0.61 -7.32
N GLN A 76 -0.82 1.40 -6.26
CA GLN A 76 -1.72 1.39 -5.10
C GLN A 76 -3.18 1.77 -5.43
N VAL A 77 -3.39 2.67 -6.41
CA VAL A 77 -4.75 3.10 -6.80
C VAL A 77 -5.46 1.97 -7.52
N ASP A 78 -4.77 1.25 -8.39
CA ASP A 78 -5.32 0.07 -9.08
C ASP A 78 -5.65 -1.04 -8.08
N LEU A 79 -4.76 -1.30 -7.10
CA LEU A 79 -5.02 -2.25 -6.01
C LEU A 79 -6.27 -1.84 -5.22
N ALA A 80 -6.33 -0.57 -4.83
CA ALA A 80 -7.48 -0.05 -4.09
C ALA A 80 -8.77 -0.18 -4.92
N ASN A 81 -8.77 0.15 -6.20
CA ASN A 81 -9.94 0.04 -7.06
C ASN A 81 -10.47 -1.40 -7.18
N ASN A 82 -9.60 -2.39 -7.04
CA ASN A 82 -9.93 -3.82 -7.13
C ASN A 82 -10.21 -4.50 -5.77
N THR A 83 -10.03 -3.78 -4.65
CA THR A 83 -10.18 -4.32 -3.29
C THR A 83 -11.30 -3.59 -2.56
N PRO A 84 -12.33 -4.30 -2.05
CA PRO A 84 -13.34 -3.68 -1.20
C PRO A 84 -12.69 -3.17 0.11
N SER A 85 -13.24 -2.11 0.68
CA SER A 85 -12.76 -1.46 1.93
C SER A 85 -11.33 -0.94 1.93
N LEU A 86 -10.58 -1.07 0.83
CA LEU A 86 -9.24 -0.50 0.66
C LEU A 86 -9.30 0.81 -0.12
N ILE A 87 -8.62 1.83 0.36
CA ILE A 87 -8.47 3.12 -0.30
C ILE A 87 -6.99 3.47 -0.37
N ALA A 88 -6.57 4.01 -1.50
CA ALA A 88 -5.32 4.70 -1.66
C ALA A 88 -5.61 6.20 -1.68
N ILE A 89 -5.28 6.91 -0.62
CA ILE A 89 -5.37 8.37 -0.59
C ILE A 89 -3.98 8.93 -0.85
N GLN A 90 -3.92 9.81 -1.84
CA GLN A 90 -2.86 10.78 -1.90
C GLN A 90 -3.26 11.92 -0.96
N SER A 91 -2.46 12.20 0.05
CA SER A 91 -2.80 13.19 1.12
C SER A 91 -2.90 14.62 0.61
N GLY A 92 -2.87 14.85 -0.71
CA GLY A 92 -2.77 16.17 -1.34
C GLY A 92 -1.34 16.69 -1.41
N TYR A 93 -0.42 16.09 -0.65
CA TYR A 93 1.01 16.29 -0.86
C TYR A 93 1.46 15.50 -2.09
N PRO A 94 2.26 16.06 -2.95
CA PRO A 94 2.65 15.45 -4.21
C PRO A 94 3.35 14.09 -4.02
N GLY A 95 2.65 13.02 -4.33
CA GLY A 95 3.24 11.70 -4.59
C GLY A 95 3.83 10.92 -3.42
N GLU A 96 3.80 11.42 -2.19
CA GLU A 96 4.69 10.91 -1.14
C GLU A 96 4.03 10.33 0.10
N TYR A 97 2.85 10.81 0.43
CA TYR A 97 2.13 10.33 1.61
C TYR A 97 0.96 9.43 1.19
N GLY A 98 1.20 8.62 0.16
CA GLY A 98 0.29 7.56 -0.24
C GLY A 98 0.42 6.39 0.72
N GLY A 99 -0.60 6.14 1.51
CA GLY A 99 -0.71 4.94 2.31
C GLY A 99 -2.02 4.25 2.02
N PHE A 100 -2.11 3.02 2.49
CA PHE A 100 -3.36 2.28 2.43
C PHE A 100 -4.26 2.63 3.61
N ILE A 101 -5.54 2.77 3.32
CA ILE A 101 -6.61 2.90 4.32
C ILE A 101 -7.53 1.70 4.17
N VAL A 102 -7.59 0.86 5.18
CA VAL A 102 -8.50 -0.28 5.24
C VAL A 102 -9.57 -0.01 6.28
N ARG A 103 -10.84 -0.15 5.92
CA ARG A 103 -11.99 0.09 6.81
C ARG A 103 -11.92 1.44 7.53
N GLY A 104 -11.39 2.48 6.85
CA GLY A 104 -11.24 3.83 7.41
C GLY A 104 -10.04 4.02 8.35
N GLN A 105 -9.14 3.03 8.40
CA GLN A 105 -7.93 3.04 9.22
C GLN A 105 -6.70 3.25 8.33
N GLY A 106 -6.04 4.36 8.43
CA GLY A 106 -4.92 4.69 7.57
C GLY A 106 -4.02 5.77 8.13
N PRO A 107 -3.06 6.24 7.32
CA PRO A 107 -2.14 7.27 7.73
C PRO A 107 -2.87 8.59 8.03
N ALA A 108 -2.39 9.30 9.02
CA ALA A 108 -2.65 10.70 9.23
C ALA A 108 -1.29 11.43 9.19
N TYR A 109 -1.27 12.66 8.70
CA TYR A 109 -0.03 13.45 8.66
C TYR A 109 0.64 13.50 10.03
N ASN A 110 1.95 13.25 10.10
CA ASN A 110 2.73 13.17 11.34
C ASN A 110 2.24 12.11 12.36
N ALA A 111 1.41 11.18 11.96
CA ALA A 111 1.02 10.04 12.78
C ALA A 111 1.22 8.74 12.01
N THR A 112 1.49 7.65 12.74
CA THR A 112 1.64 6.33 12.15
C THR A 112 0.36 5.89 11.41
N SER A 113 0.49 4.99 10.44
CA SER A 113 -0.67 4.40 9.76
C SER A 113 -1.43 3.44 10.68
N GLY A 114 -2.72 3.25 10.45
CA GLY A 114 -3.49 2.14 11.01
C GLY A 114 -3.49 0.90 10.11
N THR A 115 -2.86 0.97 8.96
CA THR A 115 -2.67 -0.14 8.00
C THR A 115 -1.19 -0.23 7.69
N GLU A 116 -0.57 -1.36 8.03
CA GLU A 116 0.85 -1.60 7.85
C GLU A 116 1.10 -2.40 6.56
N THR A 117 2.19 -2.08 5.88
CA THR A 117 2.66 -2.81 4.70
C THR A 117 3.78 -3.77 5.06
N TYR A 118 3.76 -4.94 4.47
CA TYR A 118 4.81 -5.95 4.62
C TYR A 118 5.36 -6.34 3.25
N PHE A 119 6.67 -6.53 3.18
CA PHE A 119 7.33 -7.09 2.02
C PHE A 119 8.15 -8.31 2.42
N ALA A 120 7.84 -9.48 1.82
CA ALA A 120 8.46 -10.76 2.20
C ALA A 120 8.45 -10.97 3.73
N GLU A 121 7.31 -10.80 4.38
CA GLU A 121 7.07 -10.92 5.82
C GLU A 121 7.76 -9.85 6.71
N THR A 122 8.58 -8.96 6.18
CA THR A 122 9.20 -7.88 6.94
C THR A 122 8.35 -6.61 6.93
N PRO A 123 8.16 -5.91 8.07
CA PRO A 123 7.42 -4.65 8.09
C PRO A 123 8.11 -3.60 7.22
N ASP A 124 7.30 -2.76 6.56
CA ASP A 124 7.76 -1.56 5.87
C ASP A 124 7.15 -0.34 6.57
N PRO A 125 7.85 0.23 7.58
CA PRO A 125 7.23 1.06 8.61
C PRO A 125 6.85 2.47 8.16
N TYR A 126 7.23 2.90 6.97
CA TYR A 126 7.08 4.29 6.63
C TYR A 126 6.36 4.52 5.32
N LEU A 127 5.15 5.11 5.42
CA LEU A 127 4.41 5.81 4.37
C LEU A 127 4.04 4.99 3.12
N GLY A 128 4.01 3.66 3.23
CA GLY A 128 3.56 2.84 2.11
C GLY A 128 4.43 3.04 0.87
N LEU A 129 5.75 2.92 1.01
CA LEU A 129 6.68 2.93 -0.13
C LEU A 129 6.29 1.93 -1.22
N GLU A 130 5.61 0.85 -0.81
CA GLU A 130 4.97 -0.12 -1.69
C GLU A 130 3.79 0.47 -2.50
N GLY A 131 3.31 1.64 -2.12
CA GLY A 131 2.38 2.43 -2.92
C GLY A 131 3.02 3.11 -4.11
N ARG A 132 4.34 3.17 -4.20
CA ARG A 132 5.03 3.80 -5.32
C ARG A 132 4.85 3.01 -6.62
N PRO A 133 4.76 3.67 -7.75
CA PRO A 133 4.80 2.99 -9.04
C PRO A 133 6.02 2.06 -9.11
N GLY A 134 5.85 0.87 -9.69
CA GLY A 134 6.93 -0.08 -9.92
C GLY A 134 7.23 -1.08 -8.79
N SER A 135 6.56 -1.02 -7.63
CA SER A 135 6.70 -2.05 -6.60
C SER A 135 5.98 -3.37 -6.94
N TYR A 136 5.12 -3.34 -7.94
CA TYR A 136 4.18 -4.41 -8.31
C TYR A 136 4.74 -5.44 -9.29
N TYR A 137 5.98 -5.30 -9.76
CA TYR A 137 6.60 -6.27 -10.66
C TYR A 137 7.09 -7.53 -9.91
N ASP A 138 7.10 -8.65 -10.58
CA ASP A 138 7.66 -9.94 -10.13
C ASP A 138 7.20 -10.38 -8.72
N LEU A 139 5.90 -10.27 -8.46
CA LEU A 139 5.26 -10.73 -7.23
C LEU A 139 4.74 -12.16 -7.38
N ALA A 140 4.82 -12.96 -6.31
CA ALA A 140 4.19 -14.26 -6.20
C ALA A 140 2.72 -14.14 -5.82
N ASN A 141 2.40 -13.22 -4.91
CA ASN A 141 1.06 -12.82 -4.55
C ASN A 141 1.05 -11.42 -3.91
N LEU A 142 -0.15 -10.86 -3.78
CA LEU A 142 -0.42 -9.65 -3.03
C LEU A 142 -1.69 -9.89 -2.23
N GLU A 143 -1.63 -9.66 -0.91
CA GLU A 143 -2.74 -9.92 0.00
C GLU A 143 -3.12 -8.65 0.74
N VAL A 144 -4.42 -8.42 0.92
CA VAL A 144 -4.98 -7.37 1.77
C VAL A 144 -5.79 -8.03 2.88
N LEU A 145 -5.22 -8.04 4.08
CA LEU A 145 -5.86 -8.53 5.29
C LEU A 145 -6.70 -7.39 5.87
N LYS A 146 -7.98 -7.64 6.12
CA LYS A 146 -8.91 -6.60 6.57
C LYS A 146 -9.28 -6.80 8.04
N GLY A 147 -9.31 -5.69 8.78
CA GLY A 147 -9.53 -5.68 10.23
C GLY A 147 -8.27 -5.96 11.05
N PRO A 148 -8.35 -5.85 12.40
CA PRO A 148 -7.21 -5.89 13.29
C PRO A 148 -6.36 -7.17 13.18
N GLN A 149 -5.04 -6.99 13.12
CA GLN A 149 -4.05 -8.07 13.01
C GLN A 149 -2.96 -8.00 14.11
N GLY A 150 -3.30 -7.43 15.28
CA GLY A 150 -2.32 -7.11 16.34
C GLY A 150 -1.52 -8.29 16.85
N THR A 151 -2.08 -9.50 16.89
CA THR A 151 -1.41 -10.67 17.46
C THR A 151 -0.18 -11.12 16.66
N LEU A 152 -0.30 -11.26 15.34
CA LEU A 152 0.80 -11.76 14.50
C LEU A 152 1.62 -10.64 13.83
N PHE A 153 1.03 -9.47 13.66
CA PHE A 153 1.67 -8.36 12.95
C PHE A 153 2.05 -7.18 13.86
N GLY A 154 1.44 -7.09 15.06
CA GLY A 154 1.81 -6.12 16.08
C GLY A 154 1.17 -4.76 15.88
N LYS A 155 1.97 -3.70 16.13
CA LYS A 155 1.53 -2.30 16.08
C LYS A 155 1.04 -1.90 14.68
N ASN A 156 0.26 -0.82 14.62
CA ASN A 156 -0.13 -0.16 13.36
C ASN A 156 -0.98 -1.03 12.41
N SER A 157 -1.65 -2.05 12.93
CA SER A 157 -2.48 -3.00 12.18
C SER A 157 -3.96 -2.97 12.57
N THR A 158 -4.47 -1.80 12.97
CA THR A 158 -5.90 -1.62 13.35
C THR A 158 -6.84 -1.79 12.16
N GLY A 159 -6.45 -1.30 10.97
CA GLY A 159 -7.19 -1.49 9.72
C GLY A 159 -6.93 -2.84 9.06
N GLY A 160 -5.74 -3.36 9.27
CA GLY A 160 -5.22 -4.57 8.64
C GLY A 160 -3.83 -4.40 8.06
N ASN A 161 -3.50 -5.27 7.11
CA ASN A 161 -2.17 -5.29 6.50
C ASN A 161 -2.25 -5.50 4.99
N VAL A 162 -1.27 -4.95 4.27
CA VAL A 162 -1.05 -5.22 2.85
C VAL A 162 0.28 -5.97 2.72
N LEU A 163 0.22 -7.21 2.21
CA LEU A 163 1.36 -8.10 2.13
C LEU A 163 1.79 -8.28 0.68
N PHE A 164 3.03 -7.93 0.39
CA PHE A 164 3.68 -8.13 -0.90
C PHE A 164 4.64 -9.30 -0.80
N GLU A 165 4.37 -10.38 -1.50
CA GLU A 165 5.28 -11.54 -1.54
C GLU A 165 5.98 -11.58 -2.90
N PRO A 166 7.31 -11.40 -2.95
CA PRO A 166 8.07 -11.47 -4.19
C PRO A 166 8.21 -12.92 -4.67
N GLN A 167 8.38 -13.10 -5.97
CA GLN A 167 8.72 -14.39 -6.54
C GLN A 167 10.07 -14.87 -5.98
N ARG A 168 10.09 -16.10 -5.44
CA ARG A 168 11.30 -16.75 -4.95
C ARG A 168 12.06 -17.46 -6.07
N PRO A 169 13.39 -17.64 -5.94
CA PRO A 169 14.15 -18.49 -6.83
C PRO A 169 13.62 -19.92 -6.88
N THR A 170 13.55 -20.52 -8.08
CA THR A 170 13.08 -21.89 -8.31
C THR A 170 14.18 -22.74 -8.93
N ASN A 171 14.05 -24.08 -8.87
CA ASN A 171 15.01 -25.02 -9.44
C ASN A 171 14.83 -25.23 -10.96
N SER A 172 14.41 -24.21 -11.68
CA SER A 172 14.27 -24.25 -13.14
C SER A 172 14.82 -22.97 -13.76
N TYR A 173 15.60 -23.10 -14.84
CA TYR A 173 16.00 -21.95 -15.63
C TYR A 173 14.78 -21.38 -16.34
N GLY A 174 14.56 -20.08 -16.25
CA GLY A 174 13.46 -19.40 -16.92
C GLY A 174 13.32 -17.95 -16.52
N GLY A 175 12.33 -17.29 -17.12
CA GLY A 175 12.08 -15.90 -16.81
C GLY A 175 11.16 -15.24 -17.84
N TYR A 176 11.13 -13.92 -17.79
CA TYR A 176 10.37 -13.13 -18.75
C TYR A 176 11.04 -11.78 -19.00
N LEU A 177 10.70 -11.20 -20.13
CA LEU A 177 10.94 -9.81 -20.48
C LEU A 177 9.63 -9.22 -20.98
N GLU A 178 9.26 -8.05 -20.46
CA GLU A 178 8.04 -7.34 -20.83
C GLU A 178 8.37 -5.90 -21.15
N GLY A 179 7.77 -5.37 -22.22
CA GLY A 179 7.90 -3.98 -22.62
C GLY A 179 6.52 -3.36 -22.82
N GLN A 180 6.34 -2.11 -22.39
CA GLN A 180 5.11 -1.34 -22.55
C GLN A 180 5.40 -0.01 -23.23
N LEU A 181 4.47 0.40 -24.11
CA LEU A 181 4.44 1.71 -24.72
C LEU A 181 3.04 2.28 -24.59
N GLY A 182 2.93 3.54 -24.17
CA GLY A 182 1.64 4.20 -23.94
C GLY A 182 1.62 5.66 -24.39
N ASN A 183 0.45 6.29 -24.21
CA ASN A 183 0.32 7.72 -24.39
C ASN A 183 1.14 8.48 -23.30
N TYR A 184 1.34 9.77 -23.47
CA TYR A 184 2.28 10.58 -22.66
C TYR A 184 3.72 10.03 -22.72
N ASN A 185 4.12 9.46 -23.87
CA ASN A 185 5.45 8.90 -24.07
C ASN A 185 5.82 7.83 -23.03
N ASP A 186 4.82 7.11 -22.52
CA ASP A 186 5.01 6.04 -21.54
C ASP A 186 5.85 4.91 -22.12
N ARG A 187 6.89 4.53 -21.38
CA ARG A 187 7.83 3.46 -21.73
C ARG A 187 8.20 2.72 -20.47
N GLN A 188 7.84 1.45 -20.42
CA GLN A 188 8.19 0.58 -19.31
C GLN A 188 8.89 -0.67 -19.84
N ALA A 189 9.82 -1.18 -19.06
CA ALA A 189 10.43 -2.48 -19.29
C ALA A 189 10.59 -3.20 -17.94
N ASP A 190 10.06 -4.42 -17.86
CA ASP A 190 10.13 -5.31 -16.72
C ASP A 190 10.77 -6.64 -17.16
N GLY A 191 11.48 -7.27 -16.24
CA GLY A 191 12.02 -8.59 -16.52
C GLY A 191 12.50 -9.31 -15.27
N ALA A 192 12.55 -10.64 -15.40
CA ALA A 192 13.14 -11.49 -14.37
C ALA A 192 13.81 -12.69 -15.01
N VAL A 193 14.89 -13.14 -14.39
CA VAL A 193 15.59 -14.38 -14.73
C VAL A 193 15.78 -15.22 -13.47
N ASN A 194 15.49 -16.51 -13.59
CA ASN A 194 15.68 -17.49 -12.55
C ASN A 194 16.79 -18.46 -12.99
N LEU A 195 17.79 -18.62 -12.12
CA LEU A 195 19.02 -19.35 -12.37
C LEU A 195 19.25 -20.38 -11.26
N PRO A 196 19.05 -21.69 -11.50
CA PRO A 196 19.55 -22.73 -10.63
C PRO A 196 21.08 -22.85 -10.80
N ILE A 197 21.86 -22.25 -9.89
CA ILE A 197 23.34 -22.27 -9.96
C ILE A 197 23.86 -23.67 -9.58
N VAL A 198 23.25 -24.25 -8.54
CA VAL A 198 23.44 -25.64 -8.15
C VAL A 198 22.06 -26.22 -7.90
N ASP A 199 21.68 -27.23 -8.67
CA ASP A 199 20.37 -27.86 -8.61
C ASP A 199 19.93 -28.13 -7.17
N ASP A 200 18.73 -27.69 -6.83
CA ASP A 200 18.08 -27.79 -5.52
C ASP A 200 18.82 -27.16 -4.33
N LYS A 201 20.02 -26.60 -4.52
CA LYS A 201 20.85 -26.10 -3.42
C LYS A 201 21.14 -24.60 -3.46
N VAL A 202 21.44 -24.07 -4.64
CA VAL A 202 21.82 -22.66 -4.82
C VAL A 202 21.01 -22.07 -5.97
N LEU A 203 19.98 -21.34 -5.65
CA LEU A 203 19.05 -20.81 -6.61
C LEU A 203 19.08 -19.29 -6.55
N LEU A 204 19.16 -18.64 -7.71
CA LEU A 204 19.23 -17.19 -7.86
C LEU A 204 18.07 -16.71 -8.72
N ARG A 205 17.45 -15.59 -8.30
CA ARG A 205 16.52 -14.85 -9.13
C ARG A 205 16.89 -13.38 -9.15
N VAL A 206 16.93 -12.82 -10.34
CA VAL A 206 17.14 -11.37 -10.55
C VAL A 206 15.95 -10.84 -11.29
N ALA A 207 15.38 -9.76 -10.79
CA ALA A 207 14.27 -9.06 -11.43
C ALA A 207 14.53 -7.56 -11.46
N GLY A 208 13.97 -6.86 -12.44
CA GLY A 208 14.14 -5.42 -12.58
C GLY A 208 12.99 -4.78 -13.33
N THR A 209 12.82 -3.47 -13.11
CA THR A 209 11.83 -2.63 -13.76
C THR A 209 12.41 -1.24 -14.02
N VAL A 210 11.98 -0.64 -15.10
CA VAL A 210 12.22 0.77 -15.41
C VAL A 210 10.98 1.35 -16.08
N GLU A 211 10.51 2.50 -15.61
CA GLU A 211 9.37 3.20 -16.18
C GLU A 211 9.69 4.68 -16.35
N ARG A 212 9.32 5.23 -17.49
CA ARG A 212 9.43 6.65 -17.81
C ARG A 212 8.16 7.07 -18.56
N ARG A 213 7.52 8.11 -18.06
CA ARG A 213 6.32 8.70 -18.69
C ARG A 213 6.35 10.22 -18.50
N ASP A 214 6.02 10.97 -19.56
CA ASP A 214 5.85 12.40 -19.47
C ASP A 214 4.64 12.73 -18.57
N GLY A 215 4.66 13.91 -17.97
CA GLY A 215 3.56 14.40 -17.15
C GLY A 215 2.31 14.70 -17.98
N TYR A 216 1.17 14.73 -17.31
CA TYR A 216 -0.11 15.10 -17.93
C TYR A 216 -0.66 16.45 -17.42
N THR A 217 0.12 17.16 -16.61
CA THR A 217 -0.15 18.52 -16.15
C THR A 217 1.02 19.40 -16.58
N THR A 218 0.75 20.57 -17.19
CA THR A 218 1.78 21.42 -17.79
C THR A 218 1.79 22.80 -17.11
N ASP A 219 2.97 23.30 -16.77
CA ASP A 219 3.12 24.68 -16.34
C ASP A 219 3.04 25.63 -17.54
N VAL A 220 2.06 26.51 -17.52
CA VAL A 220 1.87 27.57 -18.51
C VAL A 220 2.19 28.95 -17.96
N GLY A 221 2.71 28.99 -16.71
CA GLY A 221 3.06 30.20 -16.01
C GLY A 221 4.40 30.81 -16.46
N PRO A 222 4.76 31.95 -15.90
CA PRO A 222 5.95 32.68 -16.31
C PRO A 222 7.26 32.10 -15.77
N TYR A 223 7.22 31.30 -14.68
CA TYR A 223 8.43 30.84 -14.01
C TYR A 223 8.98 29.54 -14.59
N PHE A 224 8.10 28.56 -14.92
CA PHE A 224 8.49 27.24 -15.40
C PHE A 224 7.75 26.81 -16.68
N PRO A 225 7.66 27.66 -17.72
CA PRO A 225 6.83 27.40 -18.88
C PRO A 225 7.22 26.11 -19.60
N GLY A 226 6.23 25.25 -19.82
CA GLY A 226 6.40 23.96 -20.50
C GLY A 226 6.93 22.83 -19.60
N ARG A 227 7.17 23.09 -18.30
CA ARG A 227 7.49 22.00 -17.36
C ARG A 227 6.25 21.14 -17.16
N ASP A 228 6.42 19.83 -17.21
CA ASP A 228 5.38 18.86 -16.93
C ASP A 228 5.45 18.35 -15.49
N TYR A 229 4.28 18.08 -14.90
CA TYR A 229 4.10 17.50 -13.59
C TYR A 229 3.30 16.20 -13.70
N ASP A 230 3.27 15.37 -12.63
CA ASP A 230 2.67 14.04 -12.65
C ASP A 230 3.41 13.07 -13.60
N ASN A 231 4.66 13.36 -13.93
CA ASN A 231 5.52 12.48 -14.71
C ASN A 231 5.95 11.28 -13.87
N LEU A 232 6.32 10.18 -14.51
CA LEU A 232 6.94 9.03 -13.89
C LEU A 232 8.39 8.89 -14.34
N SER A 233 9.26 8.62 -13.38
CA SER A 233 10.67 8.30 -13.61
C SER A 233 11.10 7.37 -12.49
N TYR A 234 10.96 6.07 -12.72
CA TYR A 234 11.16 5.03 -11.72
C TYR A 234 12.09 3.96 -12.26
N GLU A 235 12.92 3.43 -11.37
CA GLU A 235 13.73 2.25 -11.63
C GLU A 235 13.90 1.42 -10.36
N GLY A 236 13.95 0.10 -10.51
CA GLY A 236 14.15 -0.79 -9.40
C GLY A 236 14.68 -2.15 -9.82
N PHE A 237 15.33 -2.84 -8.88
CA PHE A 237 15.74 -4.21 -9.08
C PHE A 237 15.71 -5.01 -7.78
N ARG A 238 15.64 -6.34 -7.91
CA ARG A 238 15.68 -7.32 -6.84
C ARG A 238 16.64 -8.44 -7.17
N ILE A 239 17.40 -8.88 -6.17
CA ILE A 239 18.29 -10.04 -6.26
C ILE A 239 17.96 -10.96 -5.11
N GLY A 240 17.37 -12.12 -5.40
CA GLY A 240 17.00 -13.15 -4.43
C GLY A 240 17.91 -14.36 -4.55
N LEU A 241 18.54 -14.75 -3.44
CA LEU A 241 19.40 -15.94 -3.33
C LEU A 241 18.76 -16.91 -2.34
N LEU A 242 18.41 -18.12 -2.79
CA LEU A 242 17.87 -19.19 -1.98
C LEU A 242 18.92 -20.31 -1.85
N LEU A 243 19.31 -20.58 -0.62
CA LEU A 243 20.28 -21.63 -0.26
C LEU A 243 19.56 -22.77 0.47
N LYS A 244 19.79 -24.00 0.03
CA LYS A 244 19.31 -25.26 0.63
C LYS A 244 20.49 -26.20 0.84
N PRO A 245 21.41 -25.90 1.78
CA PRO A 245 22.68 -26.65 1.91
C PRO A 245 22.48 -28.07 2.42
N VAL A 246 21.46 -28.30 3.26
CA VAL A 246 21.08 -29.59 3.81
C VAL A 246 19.55 -29.71 3.86
N GLU A 247 19.04 -30.93 3.97
CA GLU A 247 17.62 -31.17 4.10
C GLU A 247 17.03 -30.44 5.33
N GLY A 248 15.89 -29.79 5.13
CA GLY A 248 15.22 -29.02 6.15
C GLY A 248 15.73 -27.59 6.36
N LEU A 249 16.93 -27.24 5.88
CA LEU A 249 17.50 -25.88 6.00
C LEU A 249 17.30 -25.09 4.71
N GLU A 250 16.59 -23.97 4.83
CA GLU A 250 16.47 -22.97 3.77
C GLU A 250 16.91 -21.60 4.28
N SER A 251 17.70 -20.88 3.47
CA SER A 251 18.07 -19.49 3.73
C SER A 251 17.82 -18.66 2.48
N TYR A 252 16.86 -17.74 2.55
CA TYR A 252 16.50 -16.83 1.48
C TYR A 252 16.99 -15.43 1.82
N THR A 253 17.91 -14.92 1.03
CA THR A 253 18.38 -13.53 1.12
C THR A 253 17.88 -12.75 -0.08
N LEU A 254 17.24 -11.61 0.18
CA LEU A 254 16.78 -10.69 -0.84
C LEU A 254 17.40 -9.31 -0.63
N TYR A 255 17.96 -8.77 -1.70
CA TYR A 255 18.29 -7.35 -1.80
C TYR A 255 17.32 -6.69 -2.76
N ARG A 256 16.73 -5.56 -2.38
CA ARG A 256 15.94 -4.71 -3.26
C ARG A 256 16.41 -3.26 -3.23
N TYR A 257 16.31 -2.63 -4.38
CA TYR A 257 16.68 -1.25 -4.63
C TYR A 257 15.58 -0.60 -5.45
N GLN A 258 15.24 0.65 -5.14
CA GLN A 258 14.26 1.46 -5.86
C GLN A 258 14.70 2.93 -5.86
N GLN A 259 14.50 3.61 -6.98
CA GLN A 259 14.74 5.04 -7.12
C GLN A 259 13.65 5.68 -7.95
N SER A 260 13.22 6.87 -7.55
CA SER A 260 12.29 7.72 -8.30
C SER A 260 12.83 9.14 -8.37
N ASP A 261 12.68 9.81 -9.53
CA ASP A 261 13.02 11.22 -9.74
C ASP A 261 11.96 11.86 -10.63
N THR A 262 11.04 12.61 -10.02
CA THR A 262 9.90 13.22 -10.71
C THR A 262 9.85 14.73 -10.52
N ASN A 263 9.05 15.39 -11.34
CA ASN A 263 8.84 16.84 -11.27
C ASN A 263 7.80 17.26 -10.23
N GLY A 264 7.27 16.31 -9.43
CA GLY A 264 6.19 16.58 -8.48
C GLY A 264 4.80 16.39 -9.08
N ALA A 265 3.77 16.69 -8.31
CA ALA A 265 2.37 16.52 -8.71
C ALA A 265 1.75 17.82 -9.23
N GLY A 266 0.90 17.70 -10.24
CA GLY A 266 0.10 18.80 -10.77
C GLY A 266 -1.04 19.18 -9.85
N THR A 267 -0.75 19.82 -8.72
CA THR A 267 -1.74 20.31 -7.75
C THR A 267 -2.43 21.56 -8.28
N VAL A 268 -3.73 21.70 -8.01
CA VAL A 268 -4.55 22.79 -8.53
C VAL A 268 -5.32 23.48 -7.41
N PRO A 269 -5.36 24.82 -7.34
CA PRO A 269 -6.24 25.54 -6.43
C PRO A 269 -7.72 25.16 -6.69
N TYR A 270 -8.42 24.77 -5.62
CA TYR A 270 -9.82 24.35 -5.69
C TYR A 270 -10.77 25.37 -5.08
N ALA A 271 -10.37 25.99 -3.97
CA ALA A 271 -11.15 27.02 -3.31
C ALA A 271 -10.24 28.10 -2.72
N ASN A 272 -10.77 29.31 -2.62
CA ASN A 272 -10.07 30.48 -2.10
C ASN A 272 -10.97 31.24 -1.15
N GLU A 273 -10.55 31.35 0.12
CA GLU A 273 -11.19 32.13 1.19
C GLU A 273 -10.40 33.43 1.48
N SER A 274 -9.35 33.70 0.70
CA SER A 274 -8.53 34.90 0.86
C SER A 274 -9.27 36.13 0.36
N THR A 275 -9.13 37.23 1.10
CA THR A 275 -9.60 38.57 0.68
C THR A 275 -8.57 39.33 -0.15
N SER A 276 -7.38 38.78 -0.38
CA SER A 276 -6.33 39.41 -1.20
C SER A 276 -6.74 39.46 -2.67
N PRO A 277 -6.80 40.65 -3.28
CA PRO A 277 -7.16 40.77 -4.71
C PRO A 277 -6.23 40.00 -5.64
N ALA A 278 -4.95 39.89 -5.31
CA ALA A 278 -3.97 39.13 -6.08
C ALA A 278 -4.27 37.64 -6.06
N ARG A 279 -4.59 37.07 -4.89
CA ARG A 279 -4.99 35.65 -4.75
C ARG A 279 -6.30 35.34 -5.45
N ILE A 280 -7.29 36.24 -5.35
CA ILE A 280 -8.55 36.09 -6.07
C ILE A 280 -8.30 36.03 -7.57
N ALA A 281 -7.51 36.94 -8.10
CA ALA A 281 -7.17 36.99 -9.52
C ALA A 281 -6.40 35.75 -9.99
N ALA A 282 -5.46 35.24 -9.19
CA ALA A 282 -4.72 34.01 -9.51
C ALA A 282 -5.64 32.77 -9.49
N PHE A 283 -6.55 32.69 -8.52
CA PHE A 283 -7.54 31.63 -8.43
C PHE A 283 -8.50 31.63 -9.63
N ASP A 284 -9.04 32.81 -9.99
CA ASP A 284 -9.92 32.96 -11.15
C ASP A 284 -9.21 32.59 -12.46
N ALA A 285 -7.95 33.00 -12.60
CA ALA A 285 -7.12 32.64 -13.75
C ALA A 285 -6.89 31.11 -13.81
N GLN A 286 -6.68 30.45 -12.68
CA GLN A 286 -6.53 29.00 -12.64
C GLN A 286 -7.84 28.27 -12.95
N ALA A 287 -8.96 28.75 -12.43
CA ALA A 287 -10.28 28.18 -12.74
C ALA A 287 -10.58 28.22 -14.25
N ALA A 288 -10.14 29.26 -14.94
CA ALA A 288 -10.29 29.40 -16.40
C ALA A 288 -9.39 28.45 -17.20
N ARG A 289 -8.22 28.04 -16.67
CA ARG A 289 -7.29 27.10 -17.33
C ARG A 289 -7.74 25.64 -17.19
N GLY A 290 -8.48 25.30 -16.14
CA GLY A 290 -8.84 23.93 -15.82
C GLY A 290 -7.81 23.22 -14.94
N VAL A 291 -7.75 21.89 -14.98
CA VAL A 291 -6.99 21.09 -14.01
C VAL A 291 -5.70 20.49 -14.58
N ARG A 292 -5.36 20.79 -15.83
CA ARG A 292 -4.16 20.23 -16.50
C ARG A 292 -3.14 21.30 -16.89
N ASP A 293 -3.50 22.55 -16.78
CA ASP A 293 -2.61 23.69 -17.01
C ASP A 293 -2.47 24.46 -15.69
N VAL A 294 -1.25 24.52 -15.16
CA VAL A 294 -0.94 25.13 -13.86
C VAL A 294 0.02 26.30 -14.02
N SER A 295 0.23 27.07 -12.96
CA SER A 295 1.21 28.13 -12.92
C SER A 295 1.72 28.27 -11.50
N TYR A 296 2.97 27.88 -11.29
CA TYR A 296 3.62 27.88 -9.98
C TYR A 296 4.72 28.93 -9.91
N ASP A 297 5.05 29.36 -8.68
CA ASP A 297 6.24 30.19 -8.42
C ASP A 297 7.37 29.40 -7.75
N THR A 298 7.11 28.15 -7.36
CA THR A 298 8.04 27.24 -6.70
C THR A 298 8.42 26.09 -7.62
N LEU A 299 9.72 25.77 -7.70
CA LEU A 299 10.21 24.61 -8.45
C LEU A 299 9.85 23.33 -7.71
N GLU A 300 8.89 22.59 -8.23
CA GLU A 300 8.53 21.30 -7.67
C GLU A 300 9.45 20.18 -8.14
N PHE A 301 9.70 19.22 -7.25
CA PHE A 301 10.36 17.96 -7.55
C PHE A 301 10.07 16.94 -6.44
N ASN A 302 10.23 15.65 -6.77
CA ASN A 302 10.17 14.56 -5.82
C ASN A 302 11.24 13.51 -6.19
N LYS A 303 12.19 13.28 -5.27
CA LYS A 303 13.28 12.33 -5.44
C LYS A 303 13.30 11.38 -4.26
N SER A 304 13.30 10.11 -4.54
CA SER A 304 13.36 9.09 -3.50
C SER A 304 14.35 7.99 -3.85
N PHE A 305 14.90 7.44 -2.81
CA PHE A 305 15.79 6.29 -2.87
C PHE A 305 15.41 5.33 -1.74
N TYR A 306 15.34 4.05 -2.05
CA TYR A 306 15.04 3.01 -1.09
C TYR A 306 15.94 1.81 -1.32
N SER A 307 16.49 1.23 -0.24
CA SER A 307 17.21 -0.03 -0.31
C SER A 307 16.88 -0.89 0.91
N GLN A 308 16.75 -2.19 0.68
CA GLN A 308 16.53 -3.16 1.75
C GLN A 308 17.34 -4.42 1.50
N VAL A 309 17.95 -4.93 2.56
CA VAL A 309 18.45 -6.30 2.64
C VAL A 309 17.61 -7.05 3.65
N LEU A 310 17.10 -8.20 3.29
CA LEU A 310 16.40 -9.10 4.22
C LEU A 310 16.94 -10.53 4.07
N ASN A 311 16.86 -11.28 5.17
CA ASN A 311 17.14 -12.71 5.19
C ASN A 311 16.06 -13.44 5.96
N GLN A 312 15.58 -14.56 5.38
CA GLN A 312 14.70 -15.51 6.02
C GLN A 312 15.42 -16.84 6.07
N THR A 313 15.79 -17.29 7.24
CA THR A 313 16.42 -18.61 7.44
C THR A 313 15.48 -19.48 8.27
N SER A 314 15.13 -20.66 7.75
CA SER A 314 14.31 -21.63 8.45
C SER A 314 14.94 -23.00 8.47
N TYR A 315 14.77 -23.69 9.60
CA TYR A 315 15.17 -25.10 9.75
C TYR A 315 14.00 -25.92 10.26
N ARG A 316 13.55 -26.87 9.44
CA ARG A 316 12.50 -27.81 9.79
C ARG A 316 13.13 -29.07 10.42
N PHE A 317 12.97 -29.21 11.73
CA PHE A 317 13.41 -30.40 12.45
C PHE A 317 12.50 -31.59 12.19
N ASN A 318 11.19 -31.35 12.18
CA ASN A 318 10.12 -32.30 11.89
C ASN A 318 8.80 -31.51 11.70
N ASP A 319 7.67 -32.20 11.56
CA ASP A 319 6.37 -31.57 11.39
C ASP A 319 5.89 -30.80 12.64
N ALA A 320 6.41 -31.18 13.82
CA ALA A 320 6.06 -30.53 15.08
C ALA A 320 6.90 -29.26 15.33
N LEU A 321 8.04 -29.08 14.68
CA LEU A 321 8.92 -27.95 14.96
C LEU A 321 9.70 -27.49 13.70
N THR A 322 9.43 -26.26 13.32
CA THR A 322 10.26 -25.45 12.44
C THR A 322 10.69 -24.18 13.20
N VAL A 323 11.96 -23.86 13.13
CA VAL A 323 12.53 -22.59 13.64
C VAL A 323 12.80 -21.70 12.43
N LYS A 324 12.29 -20.45 12.46
CA LYS A 324 12.48 -19.47 11.39
C LYS A 324 12.97 -18.15 11.99
N ASN A 325 14.03 -17.60 11.43
CA ASN A 325 14.52 -16.27 11.74
C ASN A 325 14.34 -15.35 10.52
N ILE A 326 13.84 -14.16 10.73
CA ILE A 326 13.64 -13.13 9.72
C ILE A 326 14.34 -11.87 10.20
N VAL A 327 15.29 -11.35 9.44
CA VAL A 327 15.99 -10.11 9.74
C VAL A 327 15.97 -9.19 8.53
N SER A 328 15.76 -7.91 8.75
CA SER A 328 15.83 -6.91 7.67
C SER A 328 16.52 -5.64 8.11
N PHE A 329 17.20 -5.01 7.16
CA PHE A 329 17.72 -3.65 7.27
C PHE A 329 17.25 -2.86 6.07
N THR A 330 16.60 -1.73 6.34
CA THR A 330 16.05 -0.81 5.34
C THR A 330 16.64 0.57 5.50
N ARG A 331 16.95 1.21 4.39
CA ARG A 331 17.28 2.63 4.32
C ARG A 331 16.42 3.31 3.28
N ASP A 332 15.77 4.39 3.68
CA ASP A 332 14.99 5.28 2.83
C ASP A 332 15.59 6.69 2.81
N TYR A 333 15.38 7.36 1.70
CA TYR A 333 15.75 8.76 1.52
C TYR A 333 14.72 9.44 0.63
N LEU A 334 14.29 10.62 1.04
CA LEU A 334 13.28 11.41 0.35
C LEU A 334 13.69 12.89 0.31
N ALA A 335 13.64 13.50 -0.86
CA ALA A 335 13.79 14.93 -1.04
C ALA A 335 12.69 15.43 -1.96
N TYR A 336 11.97 16.45 -1.54
CA TYR A 336 10.90 17.03 -2.36
C TYR A 336 10.74 18.53 -2.13
N SER A 337 10.13 19.17 -3.11
CA SER A 337 9.69 20.55 -3.07
C SER A 337 8.34 20.65 -3.76
N TYR A 338 7.43 21.42 -3.22
CA TYR A 338 6.13 21.67 -3.83
C TYR A 338 5.57 23.05 -3.48
N ASP A 339 4.67 23.52 -4.33
CA ASP A 339 3.96 24.77 -4.19
C ASP A 339 2.67 24.54 -3.40
N TYR A 340 2.59 25.06 -2.18
CA TYR A 340 1.44 24.82 -1.28
C TYR A 340 0.14 25.40 -1.79
N ASP A 341 0.17 26.64 -2.28
CA ASP A 341 -1.02 27.32 -2.76
C ASP A 341 -1.26 27.12 -4.26
N ALA A 342 -0.32 26.41 -4.92
CA ALA A 342 -0.37 26.04 -6.33
C ALA A 342 -0.60 27.29 -7.23
N SER A 343 0.06 28.41 -6.94
CA SER A 343 -0.17 29.69 -7.60
C SER A 343 1.12 30.39 -8.02
N PRO A 344 1.07 31.33 -8.99
CA PRO A 344 2.25 32.08 -9.42
C PRO A 344 2.57 33.23 -8.48
N ILE A 345 2.01 33.31 -7.29
CA ILE A 345 2.10 34.46 -6.40
C ILE A 345 2.70 34.03 -5.06
N ASN A 346 3.93 34.45 -4.82
CA ASN A 346 4.52 34.32 -3.50
C ASN A 346 3.82 35.27 -2.52
N VAL A 347 2.85 34.73 -1.76
CA VAL A 347 2.16 35.48 -0.73
C VAL A 347 2.82 35.18 0.61
N ALA A 348 3.27 36.22 1.28
CA ALA A 348 3.84 36.12 2.63
C ALA A 348 2.97 35.25 3.54
N GLY A 349 3.53 34.09 3.95
CA GLY A 349 2.88 33.22 4.87
C GLY A 349 2.97 31.71 4.58
N GLN A 350 2.93 31.25 3.34
CA GLN A 350 3.03 29.81 3.00
C GLN A 350 2.92 29.56 1.50
N SER A 351 3.94 29.84 0.71
CA SER A 351 3.87 29.58 -0.73
C SER A 351 4.69 28.40 -1.21
N SER A 352 5.71 28.01 -0.47
CA SER A 352 6.56 26.89 -0.90
C SER A 352 7.10 26.09 0.25
N TYR A 353 7.30 24.80 0.00
CA TYR A 353 7.89 23.86 0.94
C TYR A 353 8.97 23.05 0.24
N ALA A 354 10.16 23.05 0.78
CA ALA A 354 11.24 22.21 0.33
C ALA A 354 11.79 21.40 1.51
N MET A 355 11.82 20.11 1.39
CA MET A 355 12.58 19.24 2.26
C MET A 355 13.85 18.81 1.51
N PRO A 356 15.02 19.31 1.88
CA PRO A 356 16.24 18.92 1.19
C PRO A 356 16.59 17.45 1.41
N THR A 357 16.24 16.89 2.59
CA THR A 357 16.54 15.47 2.89
C THR A 357 15.69 14.99 4.05
N GLN A 358 14.93 13.95 3.83
CA GLN A 358 14.31 13.13 4.87
C GLN A 358 14.70 11.68 4.61
N GLY A 359 15.06 10.93 5.64
CA GLY A 359 15.40 9.53 5.50
C GLY A 359 15.25 8.81 6.82
N PHE A 360 15.21 7.49 6.77
CA PHE A 360 15.26 6.66 7.95
C PHE A 360 16.12 5.41 7.73
N ASP A 361 16.66 4.91 8.82
CA ASP A 361 17.20 3.57 8.92
C ASP A 361 16.27 2.73 9.78
N TYR A 362 15.88 1.56 9.28
CA TYR A 362 15.01 0.62 9.98
C TYR A 362 15.63 -0.76 10.03
N ILE A 363 15.67 -1.35 11.22
CA ILE A 363 16.08 -2.74 11.43
C ILE A 363 14.97 -3.48 12.13
N SER A 364 14.68 -4.70 11.70
CA SER A 364 13.76 -5.60 12.39
C SER A 364 14.29 -7.01 12.43
N GLU A 365 13.96 -7.73 13.50
CA GLU A 365 14.26 -9.16 13.66
C GLU A 365 13.07 -9.86 14.27
N GLU A 366 12.70 -11.03 13.71
CA GLU A 366 11.65 -11.90 14.21
C GLU A 366 12.13 -13.35 14.26
N LEU A 367 12.12 -13.96 15.44
CA LEU A 367 12.37 -15.39 15.63
C LEU A 367 11.04 -16.10 15.85
N GLN A 368 10.74 -17.09 15.02
CA GLN A 368 9.50 -17.86 15.05
C GLN A 368 9.74 -19.33 15.34
N LEU A 369 8.85 -19.93 16.11
CA LEU A 369 8.67 -21.37 16.29
C LEU A 369 7.32 -21.75 15.73
N GLN A 370 7.30 -22.64 14.76
CA GLN A 370 6.08 -23.06 14.06
C GLN A 370 6.00 -24.58 14.03
N GLY A 371 4.79 -25.14 14.06
CA GLY A 371 4.61 -26.57 13.89
C GLY A 371 3.19 -27.03 14.10
N LYS A 372 3.04 -28.35 13.97
CA LYS A 372 1.77 -29.04 14.22
C LYS A 372 2.01 -30.22 15.18
N ILE A 373 1.31 -30.22 16.31
CA ILE A 373 1.32 -31.31 17.29
C ILE A 373 -0.09 -31.86 17.35
N GLN A 374 -0.29 -33.04 16.75
CA GLN A 374 -1.62 -33.66 16.62
C GLN A 374 -2.61 -32.70 15.95
N SER A 375 -3.66 -32.28 16.67
CA SER A 375 -4.70 -31.38 16.21
C SER A 375 -4.36 -29.89 16.47
N LEU A 376 -3.28 -29.59 17.17
CA LEU A 376 -2.85 -28.20 17.45
C LEU A 376 -1.80 -27.76 16.43
N GLN A 377 -2.11 -26.70 15.69
CA GLN A 377 -1.15 -25.98 14.87
C GLN A 377 -0.79 -24.68 15.56
N TYR A 378 0.50 -24.34 15.69
CA TYR A 378 0.93 -23.20 16.46
C TYR A 378 2.01 -22.36 15.76
N THR A 379 2.05 -21.08 16.14
CA THR A 379 3.13 -20.14 15.84
C THR A 379 3.41 -19.35 17.11
N ALA A 380 4.67 -19.30 17.54
CA ALA A 380 5.14 -18.48 18.64
C ALA A 380 6.38 -17.72 18.20
N GLY A 381 6.63 -16.54 18.75
CA GLY A 381 7.81 -15.78 18.34
C GLY A 381 8.20 -14.64 19.24
N LEU A 382 9.40 -14.14 18.97
CA LEU A 382 9.95 -12.91 19.54
C LEU A 382 10.23 -11.93 18.39
N PHE A 383 9.90 -10.69 18.60
CA PHE A 383 10.08 -9.61 17.62
C PHE A 383 10.80 -8.44 18.25
N GLY A 384 11.67 -7.78 17.48
CA GLY A 384 12.27 -6.52 17.85
C GLY A 384 12.48 -5.64 16.63
N ASP A 385 12.26 -4.33 16.80
CA ASP A 385 12.54 -3.34 15.77
C ASP A 385 13.16 -2.06 16.31
N ASN A 386 13.80 -1.30 15.43
CA ASN A 386 14.27 0.04 15.68
C ASN A 386 14.14 0.87 14.40
N LEU A 387 13.33 1.92 14.46
CA LEU A 387 13.21 2.96 13.45
C LEU A 387 13.97 4.19 13.91
N TYR A 388 15.00 4.55 13.19
CA TYR A 388 15.79 5.74 13.45
C TYR A 388 15.69 6.71 12.27
N THR A 389 15.12 7.87 12.52
CA THR A 389 15.14 9.00 11.59
C THR A 389 16.28 9.91 12.03
N PRO A 390 17.41 9.94 11.30
CA PRO A 390 18.52 10.84 11.60
C PRO A 390 18.07 12.29 11.47
N GLU A 391 18.88 13.17 12.03
CA GLU A 391 18.69 14.61 11.87
C GLU A 391 18.54 14.95 10.38
N TYR A 392 17.40 15.54 10.00
CA TYR A 392 17.19 16.04 8.68
C TYR A 392 17.16 17.56 8.70
N GLU A 393 17.90 18.14 7.77
CA GLU A 393 17.88 19.57 7.54
C GLU A 393 16.51 19.99 6.99
N GLY A 394 15.72 20.41 7.83
CA GLY A 394 14.58 21.19 8.03
C GLY A 394 13.58 21.53 6.98
N PHE A 395 12.40 21.75 7.51
CA PHE A 395 11.31 22.45 6.85
C PHE A 395 11.70 23.92 6.60
N ASN A 396 11.84 24.32 5.36
CA ASN A 396 11.91 25.72 4.96
C ASN A 396 10.49 26.27 4.87
N TYR A 397 9.91 26.74 5.99
CA TYR A 397 8.74 27.60 5.91
C TYR A 397 9.20 28.99 5.49
N ILE A 398 8.91 29.41 4.28
CA ILE A 398 9.05 30.81 3.88
C ILE A 398 7.86 31.56 4.48
N THR A 399 7.97 32.00 5.72
CA THR A 399 6.88 32.70 6.44
C THR A 399 6.80 34.18 6.13
N ALA A 400 7.80 34.76 5.45
CA ALA A 400 7.81 36.10 4.86
C ALA A 400 9.01 36.22 3.94
N PRO A 401 9.07 37.16 3.01
CA PRO A 401 10.26 37.41 2.21
C PRO A 401 11.49 37.62 3.11
N GLY A 402 12.41 36.63 3.13
CA GLY A 402 13.65 36.67 3.89
C GLY A 402 13.68 35.90 5.22
N HIS A 403 12.63 35.19 5.61
CA HIS A 403 12.65 34.32 6.80
C HIS A 403 12.51 32.85 6.41
N THR A 404 13.57 32.09 6.61
CA THR A 404 13.59 30.61 6.49
C THR A 404 13.55 30.04 7.91
N VAL A 405 12.49 29.33 8.27
CA VAL A 405 12.42 28.55 9.51
C VAL A 405 12.94 27.17 9.20
N LEU A 406 14.07 26.80 9.77
CA LEU A 406 14.60 25.46 9.72
C LEU A 406 14.11 24.69 10.96
N LEU A 407 13.51 23.54 10.76
CA LEU A 407 13.12 22.61 11.80
C LEU A 407 13.95 21.35 11.65
N ASP A 408 14.86 21.10 12.60
CA ASP A 408 15.60 19.83 12.66
C ASP A 408 14.82 18.89 13.56
N GLN A 409 14.55 17.70 13.08
CA GLN A 409 13.84 16.69 13.85
C GLN A 409 14.56 15.35 13.77
N MET A 410 14.68 14.69 14.89
CA MET A 410 15.22 13.33 15.02
C MET A 410 14.21 12.49 15.78
N THR A 411 13.92 11.29 15.32
CA THR A 411 13.08 10.34 16.05
C THR A 411 13.78 9.00 16.20
N ASN A 412 13.45 8.29 17.27
CA ASN A 412 13.93 6.93 17.51
C ASN A 412 12.82 6.13 18.18
N ASP A 413 12.24 5.20 17.44
CA ASP A 413 11.16 4.36 17.86
C ASP A 413 11.61 2.90 17.91
N ARG A 414 11.45 2.26 19.05
CA ARG A 414 11.84 0.87 19.30
C ARG A 414 10.68 0.07 19.83
N SER A 415 10.57 -1.18 19.39
CA SER A 415 9.63 -2.10 20.02
C SER A 415 10.24 -3.50 20.23
N HIS A 416 9.74 -4.19 21.26
CA HIS A 416 10.02 -5.58 21.54
C HIS A 416 8.71 -6.29 21.85
N ALA A 417 8.53 -7.48 21.33
CA ALA A 417 7.31 -8.25 21.56
C ALA A 417 7.56 -9.75 21.68
N GLY A 418 6.70 -10.41 22.44
CA GLY A 418 6.55 -11.86 22.43
C GLY A 418 5.11 -12.20 22.04
N PHE A 419 4.94 -13.21 21.20
CA PHE A 419 3.61 -13.62 20.76
C PHE A 419 3.48 -15.16 20.65
N VAL A 420 2.22 -15.61 20.78
CA VAL A 420 1.83 -17.00 20.56
C VAL A 420 0.44 -17.04 19.97
N GLN A 421 0.22 -17.93 19.00
CA GLN A 421 -1.09 -18.24 18.44
C GLN A 421 -1.19 -19.74 18.17
N GLY A 422 -2.32 -20.32 18.53
CA GLY A 422 -2.61 -21.72 18.27
C GLY A 422 -3.99 -21.90 17.67
N THR A 423 -4.11 -22.81 16.70
CA THR A 423 -5.37 -23.27 16.12
C THR A 423 -5.55 -24.74 16.44
N TYR A 424 -6.65 -25.10 17.11
CA TYR A 424 -6.98 -26.44 17.47
C TYR A 424 -8.14 -27.01 16.67
N ASP A 425 -7.95 -28.13 15.97
CA ASP A 425 -8.98 -28.88 15.26
C ASP A 425 -9.64 -29.87 16.18
N PHE A 426 -10.91 -29.64 16.49
CA PHE A 426 -11.69 -30.46 17.40
C PHE A 426 -12.13 -31.82 16.81
N GLY A 427 -12.03 -32.03 15.51
CA GLY A 427 -12.29 -33.28 14.83
C GLY A 427 -11.43 -34.43 15.37
N GLY A 428 -10.24 -34.09 15.86
CA GLY A 428 -9.36 -35.07 16.54
C GLY A 428 -9.88 -35.57 17.90
N LEU A 429 -10.80 -34.84 18.55
CA LEU A 429 -11.40 -35.24 19.82
C LEU A 429 -12.65 -36.13 19.62
N SER A 430 -13.47 -35.78 18.61
CA SER A 430 -14.72 -36.52 18.35
C SER A 430 -15.16 -36.29 16.89
N PRO A 431 -15.61 -37.32 16.17
CA PRO A 431 -16.19 -37.18 14.83
C PRO A 431 -17.38 -36.20 14.76
N VAL A 432 -18.11 -36.02 15.87
CA VAL A 432 -19.23 -35.05 15.96
C VAL A 432 -18.74 -33.60 15.85
N LEU A 433 -17.48 -33.34 16.23
CA LEU A 433 -16.86 -32.03 16.16
C LEU A 433 -16.00 -31.85 14.89
N SER A 434 -16.10 -32.77 13.94
CA SER A 434 -15.38 -32.68 12.66
C SER A 434 -15.73 -31.39 11.94
N GLY A 435 -14.70 -30.66 11.48
CA GLY A 435 -14.84 -29.38 10.83
C GLY A 435 -14.90 -28.16 11.76
N LEU A 436 -14.96 -28.37 13.08
CA LEU A 436 -14.88 -27.29 14.07
C LEU A 436 -13.42 -27.04 14.43
N SER A 437 -12.99 -25.77 14.34
CA SER A 437 -11.68 -25.33 14.82
C SER A 437 -11.82 -24.06 15.65
N ALA A 438 -10.86 -23.84 16.56
CA ALA A 438 -10.75 -22.59 17.29
C ALA A 438 -9.30 -22.11 17.29
N THR A 439 -9.12 -20.81 17.13
CA THR A 439 -7.82 -20.12 17.21
C THR A 439 -7.81 -19.18 18.40
N ALA A 440 -6.73 -19.24 19.19
CA ALA A 440 -6.46 -18.27 20.24
C ALA A 440 -5.02 -17.76 20.10
N GLY A 441 -4.84 -16.47 20.28
CA GLY A 441 -3.52 -15.84 20.21
C GLY A 441 -3.40 -14.65 21.14
N TYR A 442 -2.17 -14.38 21.57
CA TYR A 442 -1.81 -13.23 22.39
C TYR A 442 -0.42 -12.72 22.00
N ARG A 443 -0.27 -11.40 22.02
CA ARG A 443 1.01 -10.69 21.87
C ARG A 443 1.12 -9.61 22.93
N GLU A 444 2.25 -9.58 23.60
CA GLU A 444 2.65 -8.45 24.45
C GLU A 444 3.72 -7.64 23.72
N THR A 445 3.52 -6.34 23.62
CA THR A 445 4.48 -5.42 22.96
C THR A 445 4.85 -4.31 23.94
N ALA A 446 6.14 -4.08 24.10
CA ALA A 446 6.71 -2.91 24.79
C ALA A 446 7.33 -1.98 23.75
N GLU A 447 6.93 -0.71 23.77
CA GLU A 447 7.40 0.34 22.87
C GLU A 447 8.09 1.45 23.64
N TYR A 448 9.10 2.02 23.01
CA TYR A 448 9.77 3.23 23.44
C TYR A 448 9.91 4.18 22.25
N THR A 449 9.41 5.39 22.38
CA THR A 449 9.56 6.46 21.38
C THR A 449 10.27 7.65 22.00
N SER A 450 11.15 8.27 21.24
CA SER A 450 11.80 9.53 21.60
C SER A 450 11.91 10.44 20.39
N SER A 451 11.76 11.72 20.62
CA SER A 451 11.88 12.74 19.57
C SER A 451 12.62 13.97 20.11
N LEU A 452 13.47 14.50 19.24
CA LEU A 452 14.16 15.78 19.43
C LEU A 452 13.79 16.67 18.23
N SER A 453 13.37 17.89 18.52
CA SER A 453 13.10 18.90 17.50
C SER A 453 13.80 20.19 17.88
N ALA A 454 14.55 20.76 16.95
CA ALA A 454 15.21 22.03 17.09
C ALA A 454 14.66 23.03 16.05
N VAL A 455 14.40 24.24 16.49
CA VAL A 455 14.06 25.37 15.63
C VAL A 455 15.20 26.40 15.73
N PRO A 456 16.25 26.27 14.89
CA PRO A 456 17.48 27.04 15.04
C PRO A 456 17.27 28.56 15.05
N ILE A 457 16.38 29.06 14.24
CA ILE A 457 16.13 30.51 14.10
C ILE A 457 15.62 31.16 15.41
N VAL A 458 14.94 30.38 16.26
CA VAL A 458 14.44 30.85 17.57
C VAL A 458 15.17 30.22 18.73
N HIS A 459 16.24 29.47 18.46
CA HIS A 459 17.06 28.75 19.44
C HIS A 459 16.23 27.87 20.41
N LYS A 460 15.16 27.28 19.87
CA LYS A 460 14.26 26.42 20.65
C LYS A 460 14.54 24.95 20.38
N VAL A 461 14.75 24.19 21.44
CA VAL A 461 14.87 22.74 21.40
C VAL A 461 13.75 22.13 22.22
N THR A 462 13.06 21.16 21.64
CA THR A 462 12.01 20.39 22.33
C THR A 462 12.39 18.91 22.26
N ALA A 463 12.42 18.24 23.38
CA ALA A 463 12.68 16.80 23.47
C ALA A 463 11.57 16.11 24.26
N GLY A 464 11.25 14.90 23.88
CA GLY A 464 10.28 14.06 24.57
C GLY A 464 10.60 12.58 24.42
N SER A 465 10.16 11.79 25.39
CA SER A 465 10.20 10.32 25.30
C SER A 465 9.02 9.71 26.04
N ALA A 466 8.53 8.57 25.56
CA ALA A 466 7.49 7.78 26.20
C ALA A 466 7.73 6.29 26.04
N ALA A 467 7.16 5.52 26.93
CA ALA A 467 7.11 4.07 26.86
C ALA A 467 5.66 3.62 27.00
N PHE A 468 5.31 2.60 26.20
CA PHE A 468 3.99 1.99 26.18
C PHE A 468 4.10 0.47 26.31
N GLN A 469 3.08 -0.14 26.90
CA GLN A 469 2.88 -1.59 26.85
C GLN A 469 1.47 -1.86 26.34
N TYR A 470 1.36 -2.85 25.47
CA TYR A 470 0.09 -3.20 24.87
C TYR A 470 -0.01 -4.70 24.60
N GLY A 471 -1.12 -5.29 25.13
CA GLY A 471 -1.48 -6.67 24.86
C GLY A 471 -2.52 -6.77 23.77
N SER A 472 -2.20 -7.46 22.66
CA SER A 472 -3.14 -7.76 21.57
C SER A 472 -3.60 -9.20 21.63
N TYR A 473 -4.86 -9.46 21.29
CA TYR A 473 -5.42 -10.81 21.30
C TYR A 473 -6.22 -11.14 20.05
N THR A 474 -6.34 -12.43 19.78
CA THR A 474 -7.17 -13.03 18.72
C THR A 474 -7.92 -14.21 19.27
N PHE A 475 -9.22 -14.27 19.02
CA PHE A 475 -10.08 -15.43 19.26
C PHE A 475 -10.95 -15.65 18.04
N ASP A 476 -10.76 -16.78 17.36
CA ASP A 476 -11.58 -17.19 16.23
C ASP A 476 -12.21 -18.54 16.52
N ILE A 477 -13.40 -18.75 16.00
CA ILE A 477 -14.04 -20.05 15.88
C ILE A 477 -14.53 -20.20 14.45
N ASP A 478 -14.22 -21.31 13.82
CA ASP A 478 -14.67 -21.62 12.48
C ASP A 478 -15.24 -23.03 12.40
N TYR A 479 -16.23 -23.17 11.51
CA TYR A 479 -16.89 -24.44 11.27
C TYR A 479 -17.08 -24.71 9.78
N LYS A 480 -16.52 -25.82 9.30
CA LYS A 480 -16.72 -26.31 7.94
C LYS A 480 -18.08 -27.00 7.83
N LEU A 481 -19.08 -26.26 7.34
CA LEU A 481 -20.42 -26.82 7.06
C LEU A 481 -20.38 -27.92 6.01
N THR A 482 -19.51 -27.74 5.02
CA THR A 482 -19.14 -28.69 3.99
C THR A 482 -17.64 -28.58 3.73
N PRO A 483 -17.00 -29.52 3.00
CA PRO A 483 -15.59 -29.38 2.63
C PRO A 483 -15.27 -28.01 1.96
N ASN A 484 -16.25 -27.42 1.28
CA ASN A 484 -16.10 -26.20 0.47
C ASN A 484 -16.81 -24.98 1.04
N THR A 485 -17.39 -25.06 2.24
CA THR A 485 -18.10 -23.94 2.87
C THR A 485 -17.76 -23.86 4.35
N MET A 486 -17.21 -22.74 4.76
CA MET A 486 -16.84 -22.40 6.12
C MET A 486 -17.62 -21.20 6.62
N ILE A 487 -18.10 -21.25 7.85
CA ILE A 487 -18.58 -20.06 8.59
C ILE A 487 -17.61 -19.80 9.73
N TYR A 488 -17.45 -18.53 10.11
CA TYR A 488 -16.56 -18.17 11.20
C TYR A 488 -17.08 -16.97 12.00
N ALA A 489 -16.63 -16.89 13.25
CA ALA A 489 -16.75 -15.72 14.09
C ALA A 489 -15.37 -15.38 14.67
N SER A 490 -15.04 -14.11 14.75
CA SER A 490 -13.77 -13.64 15.29
C SER A 490 -13.93 -12.45 16.24
N LEU A 491 -13.04 -12.39 17.21
CA LEU A 491 -12.82 -11.24 18.10
C LEU A 491 -11.32 -10.93 18.10
N ARG A 492 -10.96 -9.78 17.58
CA ARG A 492 -9.56 -9.38 17.40
C ARG A 492 -9.36 -7.94 17.81
N ASP A 493 -8.18 -7.64 18.35
CA ASP A 493 -7.77 -6.27 18.54
C ASP A 493 -6.41 -5.96 17.94
N ALA A 494 -6.17 -4.68 17.75
CA ALA A 494 -4.87 -4.11 17.43
C ALA A 494 -4.81 -2.68 17.93
N TYR A 495 -3.62 -2.14 17.93
CA TYR A 495 -3.39 -0.75 18.30
C TYR A 495 -2.50 -0.04 17.27
N LYS A 496 -2.61 1.28 17.27
CA LYS A 496 -1.76 2.20 16.54
C LYS A 496 -0.91 2.95 17.55
N ALA A 497 0.39 3.02 17.30
CA ALA A 497 1.37 3.60 18.23
C ALA A 497 1.00 5.04 18.65
N GLY A 498 1.31 5.38 19.89
CA GLY A 498 1.30 6.75 20.38
C GLY A 498 2.55 7.53 19.93
N GLY A 499 2.63 8.81 20.27
CA GLY A 499 3.78 9.61 19.86
C GLY A 499 3.81 11.01 20.47
N PHE A 500 4.64 11.87 19.88
CA PHE A 500 4.86 13.24 20.31
C PHE A 500 4.57 14.26 19.22
N ASN A 501 4.02 15.39 19.65
CA ASN A 501 3.96 16.62 18.86
C ASN A 501 5.14 17.51 19.25
N THR A 502 6.22 17.45 18.50
CA THR A 502 7.46 18.19 18.82
C THR A 502 7.36 19.69 18.59
N THR A 503 6.34 20.12 17.84
CA THR A 503 6.10 21.53 17.50
C THR A 503 5.43 22.33 18.63
N VAL A 504 4.91 21.68 19.66
CA VAL A 504 4.22 22.31 20.79
C VAL A 504 4.99 22.16 22.10
N ALA A 505 4.83 23.14 23.00
CA ALA A 505 5.46 23.06 24.30
C ALA A 505 4.85 21.93 25.15
N ALA A 506 5.66 21.33 26.02
CA ALA A 506 5.19 20.31 26.99
C ALA A 506 4.04 20.79 27.87
N SER A 507 4.01 22.09 28.18
CA SER A 507 2.95 22.73 28.99
C SER A 507 1.62 22.88 28.25
N SER A 508 1.57 22.63 26.94
CA SER A 508 0.33 22.76 26.13
C SER A 508 -0.70 21.67 26.41
N GLY A 509 -0.29 20.55 27.02
CA GLY A 509 -1.11 19.34 27.16
C GLY A 509 -1.31 18.57 25.83
N LEU A 510 -0.73 19.06 24.73
CA LEU A 510 -0.82 18.47 23.39
C LEU A 510 0.50 17.85 22.92
N SER A 511 1.56 17.92 23.74
CA SER A 511 2.90 17.42 23.36
C SER A 511 2.95 15.90 23.21
N PHE A 512 2.00 15.18 23.78
CA PHE A 512 1.93 13.73 23.80
C PHE A 512 0.53 13.25 23.41
N TYR A 513 0.46 12.13 22.65
CA TYR A 513 -0.78 11.44 22.36
C TYR A 513 -0.64 9.93 22.59
N PRO A 514 -1.60 9.30 23.33
CA PRO A 514 -1.56 7.89 23.65
C PRO A 514 -1.88 7.00 22.41
N PRO A 515 -1.58 5.69 22.50
CA PRO A 515 -1.98 4.72 21.49
C PRO A 515 -3.50 4.70 21.26
N GLU A 516 -3.87 4.50 20.02
CA GLU A 516 -5.23 4.29 19.56
C GLU A 516 -5.54 2.79 19.49
N LYS A 517 -6.73 2.37 19.86
CA LYS A 517 -7.12 0.95 19.93
C LYS A 517 -8.39 0.66 19.12
N LEU A 518 -8.41 -0.46 18.41
CA LEU A 518 -9.61 -1.02 17.78
C LEU A 518 -9.84 -2.46 18.22
N VAL A 519 -11.04 -2.74 18.72
CA VAL A 519 -11.56 -4.09 18.97
C VAL A 519 -12.62 -4.40 17.93
N ASN A 520 -12.43 -5.45 17.14
CA ASN A 520 -13.32 -5.85 16.06
C ASN A 520 -13.96 -7.20 16.34
N LYS A 521 -15.27 -7.27 16.11
CA LYS A 521 -16.08 -8.50 16.10
C LYS A 521 -16.50 -8.74 14.64
N GLU A 522 -16.23 -9.93 14.12
CA GLU A 522 -16.52 -10.24 12.73
C GLU A 522 -17.24 -11.59 12.61
N LEU A 523 -18.21 -11.65 11.73
CA LEU A 523 -18.89 -12.87 11.30
C LEU A 523 -18.72 -13.02 9.81
N GLY A 524 -18.36 -14.22 9.34
CA GLY A 524 -18.19 -14.43 7.92
C GLY A 524 -18.57 -15.81 7.43
N ILE A 525 -18.71 -15.90 6.11
CA ILE A 525 -18.90 -17.13 5.35
C ILE A 525 -17.97 -17.11 4.15
N LYS A 526 -17.31 -18.23 3.89
CA LYS A 526 -16.51 -18.50 2.71
C LYS A 526 -16.99 -19.77 2.04
N SER A 527 -17.23 -19.73 0.75
CA SER A 527 -17.82 -20.83 0.01
C SER A 527 -17.32 -20.90 -1.42
N THR A 528 -16.87 -22.09 -1.84
CA THR A 528 -16.55 -22.41 -3.24
C THR A 528 -17.37 -23.61 -3.64
N ASN A 529 -18.40 -23.42 -4.43
CA ASN A 529 -19.38 -24.44 -4.78
C ASN A 529 -19.81 -24.33 -6.25
N GLU A 530 -20.48 -25.33 -6.73
CA GLU A 530 -21.22 -25.29 -7.98
C GLU A 530 -22.69 -24.95 -7.68
N LEU A 531 -23.19 -23.83 -8.17
CA LEU A 531 -24.57 -23.40 -8.07
C LEU A 531 -25.19 -23.33 -9.46
N TRP A 532 -26.28 -24.04 -9.70
CA TRP A 532 -26.97 -24.10 -10.99
C TRP A 532 -26.06 -24.44 -12.18
N GLY A 533 -25.06 -25.31 -11.99
CA GLY A 533 -24.09 -25.69 -13.01
C GLY A 533 -22.99 -24.65 -13.25
N MET A 534 -22.88 -23.60 -12.42
CA MET A 534 -21.85 -22.57 -12.48
C MET A 534 -20.89 -22.72 -11.32
N GLN A 535 -19.60 -22.70 -11.56
CA GLN A 535 -18.60 -22.58 -10.47
C GLN A 535 -18.71 -21.20 -9.83
N THR A 536 -18.82 -21.19 -8.51
CA THR A 536 -18.97 -19.96 -7.73
C THR A 536 -18.04 -19.94 -6.53
N ARG A 537 -17.50 -18.77 -6.22
CA ARG A 537 -16.86 -18.47 -4.94
C ARG A 537 -17.57 -17.26 -4.34
N VAL A 538 -17.91 -17.32 -3.07
CA VAL A 538 -18.58 -16.25 -2.34
C VAL A 538 -17.96 -16.12 -0.97
N ASP A 539 -17.44 -14.94 -0.66
CA ASP A 539 -16.90 -14.56 0.62
C ASP A 539 -17.67 -13.35 1.14
N ILE A 540 -18.26 -13.45 2.32
CA ILE A 540 -19.01 -12.37 2.97
C ILE A 540 -18.47 -12.21 4.39
N ALA A 541 -18.23 -10.96 4.80
CA ALA A 541 -17.88 -10.61 6.17
C ALA A 541 -18.72 -9.43 6.65
N ALA A 542 -19.27 -9.54 7.85
CA ALA A 542 -19.90 -8.44 8.57
C ALA A 542 -19.05 -8.15 9.82
N TYR A 543 -18.69 -6.88 10.03
CA TYR A 543 -17.79 -6.48 11.11
C TYR A 543 -18.36 -5.31 11.92
N PHE A 544 -17.99 -5.29 13.22
CA PHE A 544 -18.39 -4.29 14.21
C PHE A 544 -17.18 -3.92 15.03
N GLY A 545 -16.66 -2.70 14.83
CA GLY A 545 -15.44 -2.21 15.44
C GLY A 545 -15.70 -1.14 16.49
N ASP A 546 -15.26 -1.37 17.72
CA ASP A 546 -15.23 -0.39 18.80
C ASP A 546 -13.86 0.28 18.85
N TYR A 547 -13.84 1.62 18.80
CA TYR A 547 -12.66 2.43 18.60
C TYR A 547 -12.40 3.38 19.76
N ASP A 548 -11.25 3.25 20.40
CA ASP A 548 -10.85 4.06 21.55
C ASP A 548 -9.62 4.92 21.23
N ASN A 549 -9.54 6.11 21.83
CA ASN A 549 -8.42 7.06 21.70
C ASN A 549 -8.09 7.41 20.25
N ILE A 550 -9.11 7.65 19.45
CA ILE A 550 -8.96 7.94 18.01
C ILE A 550 -8.01 9.12 17.83
N GLN A 551 -6.91 8.89 17.13
CA GLN A 551 -5.91 9.91 16.78
C GLN A 551 -6.40 10.74 15.60
N ARG A 552 -6.43 12.07 15.76
CA ARG A 552 -6.81 13.01 14.69
C ARG A 552 -5.90 14.22 14.70
N GLN A 553 -5.65 14.73 13.52
CA GLN A 553 -4.93 15.99 13.37
C GLN A 553 -5.83 17.18 13.72
N ALA A 554 -5.21 18.23 14.24
CA ALA A 554 -5.83 19.54 14.40
C ALA A 554 -4.80 20.63 14.12
N LEU A 555 -5.25 21.79 13.67
CA LEU A 555 -4.45 23.00 13.59
C LEU A 555 -4.58 23.78 14.90
N VAL A 556 -3.44 24.09 15.51
CA VAL A 556 -3.35 24.90 16.71
C VAL A 556 -2.41 26.07 16.47
N ASN A 557 -2.74 27.24 16.99
CA ASN A 557 -1.84 28.38 16.93
C ASN A 557 -0.86 28.31 18.09
N VAL A 558 0.43 28.27 17.81
CA VAL A 558 1.51 28.31 18.81
C VAL A 558 2.26 29.61 18.73
N ASP A 559 2.74 30.09 19.88
CA ASP A 559 3.59 31.28 19.96
C ASP A 559 4.89 31.05 19.19
N ASN A 560 5.20 31.94 18.24
CA ASN A 560 6.40 31.89 17.40
C ASN A 560 7.65 32.46 18.09
N GLY A 561 7.53 32.87 19.36
CA GLY A 561 8.64 33.49 20.13
C GLY A 561 8.98 34.94 19.71
N MET A 562 8.28 35.51 18.74
CA MET A 562 8.48 36.87 18.20
C MET A 562 7.25 37.77 18.44
N GLY A 563 6.37 37.38 19.38
CA GLY A 563 5.15 38.13 19.73
C GLY A 563 3.97 37.90 18.77
N GLY A 564 4.00 36.86 17.98
CA GLY A 564 2.94 36.39 17.11
C GLY A 564 2.66 34.90 17.28
N THR A 565 1.67 34.36 16.55
CA THR A 565 1.39 32.93 16.53
C THR A 565 1.52 32.38 15.11
N VAL A 566 1.90 31.10 15.01
CA VAL A 566 1.91 30.32 13.75
C VAL A 566 1.01 29.10 13.90
N PRO A 567 0.23 28.74 12.87
CA PRO A 567 -0.53 27.50 12.87
C PRO A 567 0.42 26.32 12.73
N VAL A 568 0.30 25.34 13.63
CA VAL A 568 1.02 24.07 13.53
C VAL A 568 0.02 22.93 13.59
N GLN A 569 0.33 21.85 12.89
CA GLN A 569 -0.45 20.62 12.97
C GLN A 569 -0.02 19.81 14.19
N VAL A 570 -0.99 19.29 14.93
CA VAL A 570 -0.79 18.41 16.08
C VAL A 570 -1.68 17.18 15.92
N VAL A 571 -1.22 16.05 16.46
CA VAL A 571 -2.04 14.85 16.63
C VAL A 571 -2.67 14.90 18.02
N GLN A 572 -3.96 14.65 18.11
CA GLN A 572 -4.71 14.56 19.37
C GLN A 572 -5.45 13.22 19.44
N SER A 573 -5.54 12.64 20.64
CA SER A 573 -6.33 11.43 20.93
C SER A 573 -7.54 11.86 21.75
N VAL A 574 -8.67 12.10 21.11
CA VAL A 574 -9.76 12.86 21.74
C VAL A 574 -11.15 12.27 21.55
N ALA A 575 -11.25 11.11 20.90
CA ALA A 575 -12.56 10.57 20.56
C ALA A 575 -12.62 9.05 20.73
N LYS A 576 -13.83 8.56 20.93
CA LYS A 576 -14.23 7.16 20.69
C LYS A 576 -15.17 7.11 19.53
N GLY A 577 -15.24 5.97 18.86
CA GLY A 577 -16.08 5.77 17.70
C GLY A 577 -16.44 4.32 17.48
N ARG A 578 -17.26 4.10 16.46
CA ARG A 578 -17.53 2.78 15.90
C ARG A 578 -17.26 2.80 14.40
N VAL A 579 -16.88 1.64 13.87
CA VAL A 579 -16.72 1.39 12.43
C VAL A 579 -17.35 0.04 12.13
N ASP A 580 -18.47 0.03 11.45
CA ASP A 580 -19.25 -1.16 11.15
C ASP A 580 -19.41 -1.32 9.64
N GLY A 581 -19.55 -2.54 9.16
CA GLY A 581 -19.75 -2.73 7.73
C GLY A 581 -19.97 -4.16 7.28
N VAL A 582 -20.16 -4.28 5.97
CA VAL A 582 -20.31 -5.56 5.27
C VAL A 582 -19.44 -5.54 4.03
N GLU A 583 -18.71 -6.62 3.82
CA GLU A 583 -17.87 -6.87 2.64
C GLU A 583 -18.39 -8.10 1.91
N PHE A 584 -18.42 -8.00 0.59
CA PHE A 584 -18.79 -9.08 -0.32
C PHE A 584 -17.72 -9.22 -1.40
N GLU A 585 -17.20 -10.41 -1.58
CA GLU A 585 -16.35 -10.80 -2.70
C GLU A 585 -16.93 -12.06 -3.36
N GLY A 586 -17.28 -11.98 -4.62
CA GLY A 586 -17.88 -13.07 -5.36
C GLY A 586 -17.24 -13.27 -6.72
N SER A 587 -17.06 -14.53 -7.12
CA SER A 587 -16.64 -14.87 -8.48
C SER A 587 -17.52 -15.99 -9.00
N LEU A 588 -17.87 -15.93 -10.29
CA LEU A 588 -18.67 -16.97 -10.95
C LEU A 588 -18.18 -17.21 -12.37
N ILE A 589 -18.35 -18.46 -12.82
CA ILE A 589 -18.10 -18.90 -14.20
C ILE A 589 -19.45 -19.37 -14.78
N PRO A 590 -20.23 -18.47 -15.40
CA PRO A 590 -21.56 -18.81 -15.93
C PRO A 590 -21.53 -19.66 -17.19
N ILE A 591 -20.50 -19.48 -18.00
CA ILE A 591 -20.22 -20.27 -19.20
C ILE A 591 -18.70 -20.46 -19.33
N SER A 592 -18.28 -21.47 -20.05
CA SER A 592 -16.85 -21.69 -20.32
C SER A 592 -16.21 -20.44 -20.91
N GLY A 593 -15.06 -20.04 -20.37
CA GLY A 593 -14.30 -18.87 -20.79
C GLY A 593 -14.74 -17.55 -20.15
N LEU A 594 -15.92 -17.45 -19.52
CA LEU A 594 -16.38 -16.21 -18.88
C LEU A 594 -16.21 -16.28 -17.37
N VAL A 595 -15.43 -15.36 -16.81
CA VAL A 595 -15.26 -15.15 -15.38
C VAL A 595 -15.82 -13.77 -15.03
N ILE A 596 -16.70 -13.72 -14.04
CA ILE A 596 -17.23 -12.47 -13.49
C ILE A 596 -16.85 -12.41 -12.02
N THR A 597 -16.23 -11.32 -11.58
CA THR A 597 -15.91 -11.07 -10.18
C THR A 597 -16.61 -9.78 -9.74
N VAL A 598 -17.29 -9.83 -8.60
CA VAL A 598 -17.98 -8.69 -8.00
C VAL A 598 -17.42 -8.48 -6.60
N ASN A 599 -16.98 -7.26 -6.32
CA ASN A 599 -16.52 -6.84 -5.01
C ASN A 599 -17.37 -5.66 -4.54
N TYR A 600 -17.79 -5.67 -3.27
CA TYR A 600 -18.55 -4.58 -2.70
C TYR A 600 -18.25 -4.43 -1.21
N ALA A 601 -18.18 -3.20 -0.74
CA ALA A 601 -18.09 -2.86 0.67
C ALA A 601 -19.07 -1.71 1.00
N TYR A 602 -19.80 -1.92 2.06
CA TYR A 602 -20.52 -0.88 2.79
C TYR A 602 -19.81 -0.67 4.12
N THR A 603 -19.47 0.58 4.45
CA THR A 603 -18.86 0.92 5.73
C THR A 603 -19.52 2.17 6.31
N ASP A 604 -19.93 2.09 7.57
CA ASP A 604 -20.44 3.20 8.36
C ASP A 604 -19.52 3.44 9.55
N ALA A 605 -19.20 4.71 9.82
CA ALA A 605 -18.39 5.09 10.96
C ALA A 605 -18.91 6.38 11.59
N ALA A 606 -18.86 6.42 12.91
CA ALA A 606 -19.32 7.59 13.67
C ALA A 606 -18.51 7.75 14.96
N TYR A 607 -18.29 8.97 15.36
CA TYR A 607 -17.83 9.28 16.72
C TYR A 607 -18.96 9.04 17.71
N THR A 608 -18.68 8.29 18.78
CA THR A 608 -19.65 7.98 19.84
C THR A 608 -19.42 8.83 21.07
N GLN A 609 -18.19 9.30 21.25
CA GLN A 609 -17.79 10.21 22.32
C GLN A 609 -16.66 11.11 21.83
N VAL A 610 -16.73 12.39 22.18
CA VAL A 610 -15.67 13.38 21.88
C VAL A 610 -15.32 14.12 23.16
N SER A 611 -14.01 14.25 23.42
CA SER A 611 -13.51 15.00 24.57
C SER A 611 -13.96 16.47 24.50
N PRO A 612 -14.32 17.10 25.61
CA PRO A 612 -14.61 18.54 25.64
C PRO A 612 -13.44 19.41 25.17
N ASN A 613 -12.22 18.89 25.26
CA ASN A 613 -10.99 19.59 24.86
C ASN A 613 -10.58 19.28 23.42
N ALA A 614 -11.39 18.52 22.65
CA ALA A 614 -11.10 18.20 21.27
C ALA A 614 -11.13 19.45 20.39
N ILE A 615 -10.10 19.63 19.59
CA ILE A 615 -9.97 20.79 18.71
C ILE A 615 -10.57 20.45 17.37
N GLY A 616 -11.65 21.15 17.01
CA GLY A 616 -12.30 21.02 15.69
C GLY A 616 -12.97 19.67 15.44
N ILE A 617 -13.25 18.86 16.45
CA ILE A 617 -13.95 17.57 16.31
C ILE A 617 -15.22 17.59 17.14
N THR A 618 -16.30 17.07 16.56
CA THR A 618 -17.60 16.89 17.21
C THR A 618 -18.18 15.53 16.83
N LEU A 619 -19.29 15.13 17.42
CA LEU A 619 -20.01 13.91 17.02
C LEU A 619 -20.50 13.93 15.56
N ALA A 620 -20.65 15.11 14.97
CA ALA A 620 -21.06 15.28 13.58
C ALA A 620 -19.91 15.33 12.58
N THR A 621 -18.65 15.34 13.05
CA THR A 621 -17.47 15.34 12.16
C THR A 621 -17.44 14.03 11.35
N PRO A 622 -17.32 14.07 10.02
CA PRO A 622 -17.23 12.85 9.24
C PRO A 622 -15.91 12.12 9.50
N PHE A 623 -15.94 10.79 9.42
CA PHE A 623 -14.69 10.00 9.42
C PHE A 623 -13.92 10.23 8.12
N PRO A 624 -12.62 10.60 8.20
CA PRO A 624 -11.80 10.80 7.00
C PRO A 624 -11.42 9.47 6.35
N GLY A 625 -11.19 9.50 5.03
CA GLY A 625 -10.68 8.36 4.27
C GLY A 625 -11.66 7.18 4.18
N LEU A 626 -12.98 7.40 4.31
CA LEU A 626 -13.97 6.33 4.35
C LEU A 626 -15.12 6.61 3.39
N PRO A 627 -15.14 5.99 2.18
CA PRO A 627 -16.34 5.96 1.35
C PRO A 627 -17.37 5.00 1.96
N GLN A 628 -18.61 5.45 2.07
CA GLN A 628 -19.68 4.60 2.58
C GLN A 628 -19.97 3.40 1.68
N ASN A 629 -19.86 3.58 0.36
CA ASN A 629 -20.07 2.54 -0.64
C ASN A 629 -18.90 2.51 -1.60
N LYS A 630 -18.33 1.32 -1.80
CA LYS A 630 -17.29 1.06 -2.77
C LYS A 630 -17.48 -0.31 -3.41
N GLY A 631 -17.24 -0.43 -4.71
CA GLY A 631 -17.36 -1.71 -5.37
C GLY A 631 -16.74 -1.75 -6.74
N SER A 632 -16.53 -2.97 -7.24
CA SER A 632 -16.04 -3.23 -8.59
C SER A 632 -16.73 -4.44 -9.20
N ILE A 633 -16.88 -4.43 -10.52
CA ILE A 633 -17.28 -5.58 -11.33
C ILE A 633 -16.18 -5.79 -12.36
N ASN A 634 -15.54 -6.95 -12.28
CA ASN A 634 -14.50 -7.37 -13.23
C ASN A 634 -15.07 -8.51 -14.06
N THR A 635 -14.91 -8.43 -15.37
CA THR A 635 -15.37 -9.45 -16.33
C THR A 635 -14.22 -9.80 -17.27
N ALA A 636 -13.93 -11.08 -17.42
CA ALA A 636 -12.93 -11.58 -18.36
C ALA A 636 -13.54 -12.69 -19.23
N TYR A 637 -13.47 -12.54 -20.54
CA TYR A 637 -13.94 -13.54 -21.50
C TYR A 637 -12.81 -14.03 -22.38
N THR A 638 -12.48 -15.31 -22.23
CA THR A 638 -11.52 -16.01 -23.10
C THR A 638 -12.26 -16.59 -24.28
N PHE A 639 -11.92 -16.14 -25.48
CA PHE A 639 -12.55 -16.58 -26.73
C PHE A 639 -12.21 -18.04 -27.03
N PRO A 640 -13.19 -18.86 -27.48
CA PRO A 640 -12.98 -20.27 -27.83
C PRO A 640 -12.35 -20.40 -29.23
N ILE A 641 -11.14 -19.87 -29.39
CA ILE A 641 -10.35 -20.02 -30.61
C ILE A 641 -9.45 -21.25 -30.56
N ASN A 642 -8.99 -21.75 -31.72
CA ASN A 642 -8.03 -22.84 -31.74
C ASN A 642 -6.73 -22.46 -31.01
N SER A 643 -6.26 -23.33 -30.11
CA SER A 643 -5.03 -23.12 -29.31
C SER A 643 -3.77 -22.90 -30.18
N GLU A 644 -3.76 -23.32 -31.44
CA GLU A 644 -2.68 -22.99 -32.36
C GLU A 644 -2.49 -21.48 -32.59
N TYR A 645 -3.57 -20.70 -32.48
CA TYR A 645 -3.51 -19.24 -32.57
C TYR A 645 -3.15 -18.57 -31.25
N GLY A 646 -3.10 -19.34 -30.15
CA GLY A 646 -2.91 -18.85 -28.80
C GLY A 646 -4.22 -18.67 -28.04
N ARG A 647 -4.22 -17.82 -27.02
CA ARG A 647 -5.37 -17.53 -26.17
C ARG A 647 -5.67 -16.03 -26.20
N VAL A 648 -6.88 -15.66 -26.60
CA VAL A 648 -7.34 -14.27 -26.61
C VAL A 648 -8.36 -14.07 -25.49
N THR A 649 -8.12 -13.07 -24.63
CA THR A 649 -9.00 -12.72 -23.51
C THR A 649 -9.33 -11.25 -23.56
N LEU A 650 -10.62 -10.90 -23.53
CA LEU A 650 -11.09 -9.53 -23.34
C LEU A 650 -11.52 -9.36 -21.88
N SER A 651 -10.94 -8.38 -21.21
CA SER A 651 -11.25 -8.05 -19.83
C SER A 651 -11.78 -6.62 -19.72
N GLY A 652 -12.66 -6.39 -18.78
CA GLY A 652 -13.13 -5.06 -18.43
C GLY A 652 -13.47 -4.97 -16.95
N ASP A 653 -13.17 -3.84 -16.33
CA ASP A 653 -13.56 -3.57 -14.96
C ASP A 653 -14.28 -2.23 -14.86
N VAL A 654 -15.36 -2.23 -14.08
CA VAL A 654 -16.09 -1.05 -13.66
C VAL A 654 -15.90 -0.89 -12.17
N THR A 655 -15.42 0.26 -11.74
CA THR A 655 -15.25 0.59 -10.33
C THR A 655 -16.11 1.78 -9.94
N TYR A 656 -16.57 1.80 -8.70
CA TYR A 656 -17.32 2.91 -8.12
C TYR A 656 -16.89 3.17 -6.69
N GLN A 657 -16.77 4.45 -6.33
CA GLN A 657 -16.54 4.92 -4.98
C GLN A 657 -17.48 6.10 -4.68
N SER A 658 -18.18 6.05 -3.55
CA SER A 658 -18.94 7.18 -3.05
C SER A 658 -18.03 8.33 -2.60
N LYS A 659 -18.60 9.51 -2.33
CA LYS A 659 -17.81 10.64 -1.80
C LYS A 659 -17.05 10.24 -0.53
N VAL A 660 -15.88 10.83 -0.35
CA VAL A 660 -14.97 10.55 0.75
C VAL A 660 -14.64 11.85 1.49
N SER A 661 -14.69 11.84 2.82
CA SER A 661 -14.18 12.96 3.60
C SER A 661 -12.65 12.91 3.67
N VAL A 662 -12.02 14.05 3.42
CA VAL A 662 -10.58 14.27 3.65
C VAL A 662 -10.34 15.16 4.88
N ALA A 663 -11.39 15.71 5.46
CA ALA A 663 -11.31 16.57 6.63
C ALA A 663 -11.11 15.75 7.90
N THR A 664 -10.11 16.08 8.68
CA THR A 664 -9.85 15.52 10.01
C THR A 664 -10.56 16.30 11.11
N THR A 665 -11.03 17.51 10.80
CA THR A 665 -11.74 18.42 11.72
C THR A 665 -12.91 19.11 11.03
N ASN A 666 -13.81 19.74 11.81
CA ASN A 666 -14.90 20.59 11.28
C ASN A 666 -14.46 22.00 10.87
N GLN A 667 -13.17 22.28 10.83
CA GLN A 667 -12.64 23.62 10.55
C GLN A 667 -12.69 23.99 9.05
N THR A 668 -13.03 23.04 8.18
CA THR A 668 -13.09 23.26 6.73
C THR A 668 -14.53 23.24 6.21
N PRO A 669 -14.91 24.18 5.31
CA PRO A 669 -16.13 24.09 4.54
C PRO A 669 -16.06 23.12 3.36
N TYR A 670 -14.89 22.54 3.04
CA TYR A 670 -14.62 21.69 1.88
C TYR A 670 -14.21 20.25 2.26
N PRO A 671 -15.02 19.52 3.07
CA PRO A 671 -14.54 18.24 3.63
C PRO A 671 -14.58 17.06 2.64
N TRP A 672 -15.11 17.23 1.41
CA TRP A 672 -15.45 16.10 0.55
C TRP A 672 -14.71 16.07 -0.78
N LEU A 673 -14.12 14.92 -1.11
CA LEU A 673 -13.86 14.53 -2.50
C LEU A 673 -15.12 13.90 -3.10
N PRO A 674 -15.52 14.29 -4.34
CA PRO A 674 -16.69 13.76 -4.99
C PRO A 674 -16.62 12.25 -5.27
N ALA A 675 -17.80 11.63 -5.40
CA ALA A 675 -17.93 10.27 -5.92
C ALA A 675 -17.46 10.17 -7.37
N TYR A 676 -16.91 9.00 -7.73
CA TYR A 676 -16.53 8.71 -9.11
C TYR A 676 -16.74 7.24 -9.48
N GLY A 677 -16.82 6.99 -10.79
CA GLY A 677 -16.78 5.66 -11.37
C GLY A 677 -15.85 5.64 -12.57
N LEU A 678 -15.15 4.52 -12.76
CA LEU A 678 -14.18 4.31 -13.83
C LEU A 678 -14.52 3.07 -14.63
N LEU A 679 -14.14 3.07 -15.89
CA LEU A 679 -14.15 1.90 -16.79
C LEU A 679 -12.74 1.69 -17.33
N ASN A 680 -12.22 0.48 -17.17
CA ASN A 680 -10.95 0.05 -17.76
C ASN A 680 -11.23 -1.15 -18.69
N LEU A 681 -10.44 -1.28 -19.76
CA LEU A 681 -10.54 -2.35 -20.73
C LEU A 681 -9.15 -2.89 -21.05
N ARG A 682 -9.06 -4.22 -21.27
CA ARG A 682 -7.83 -4.89 -21.68
C ARG A 682 -8.12 -6.04 -22.62
N LEU A 683 -7.31 -6.19 -23.67
CA LEU A 683 -7.34 -7.30 -24.62
C LEU A 683 -5.97 -7.97 -24.60
N ASP A 684 -5.91 -9.21 -24.13
CA ASP A 684 -4.70 -10.02 -24.08
C ASP A 684 -4.71 -11.05 -25.20
N TRP A 685 -3.55 -11.28 -25.79
CA TRP A 685 -3.29 -12.38 -26.72
C TRP A 685 -2.02 -13.12 -26.28
N ASP A 686 -2.22 -14.23 -25.57
CA ASP A 686 -1.15 -15.04 -25.01
C ASP A 686 -0.77 -16.20 -25.95
N HIS A 687 0.48 -16.65 -25.85
CA HIS A 687 1.00 -17.80 -26.62
C HIS A 687 0.75 -17.67 -28.13
N ILE A 688 1.04 -16.49 -28.69
CA ILE A 688 0.79 -16.12 -30.10
C ILE A 688 1.40 -17.17 -31.01
N PHE A 689 0.54 -17.85 -31.75
CA PHE A 689 0.91 -18.98 -32.67
C PHE A 689 1.71 -20.07 -31.94
N GLY A 690 1.35 -20.40 -30.69
CA GLY A 690 2.00 -21.42 -29.89
C GLY A 690 3.40 -21.01 -29.35
N ARG A 691 3.83 -19.77 -29.57
CA ARG A 691 5.11 -19.25 -29.11
C ARG A 691 4.96 -18.63 -27.69
N PRO A 692 6.03 -18.57 -26.89
CA PRO A 692 6.00 -17.96 -25.57
C PRO A 692 6.00 -16.42 -25.65
N ILE A 693 5.18 -15.86 -26.53
CA ILE A 693 5.02 -14.42 -26.75
C ILE A 693 3.58 -14.07 -26.44
N GLY A 694 3.37 -13.01 -25.69
CA GLY A 694 2.09 -12.37 -25.44
C GLY A 694 2.09 -10.91 -25.86
N ALA A 695 0.92 -10.42 -26.21
CA ALA A 695 0.66 -9.01 -26.49
C ALA A 695 -0.62 -8.58 -25.78
N ALA A 696 -0.67 -7.35 -25.28
CA ALA A 696 -1.90 -6.78 -24.72
C ALA A 696 -2.11 -5.35 -25.17
N LEU A 697 -3.37 -5.00 -25.40
CA LEU A 697 -3.83 -3.63 -25.52
C LEU A 697 -4.61 -3.29 -24.26
N PHE A 698 -4.34 -2.14 -23.66
CA PHE A 698 -5.08 -1.69 -22.48
C PHE A 698 -5.50 -0.25 -22.60
N ALA A 699 -6.58 0.09 -21.89
CA ALA A 699 -7.02 1.46 -21.69
C ALA A 699 -7.62 1.60 -20.29
N THR A 700 -7.07 2.50 -19.47
CA THR A 700 -7.59 2.85 -18.17
C THR A 700 -8.32 4.18 -18.22
N ASN A 701 -9.31 4.37 -17.32
CA ASN A 701 -10.17 5.54 -17.34
C ASN A 701 -10.72 5.85 -18.75
N VAL A 702 -11.29 4.83 -19.42
CA VAL A 702 -11.75 4.90 -20.82
C VAL A 702 -12.70 6.08 -21.07
N THR A 703 -13.53 6.42 -20.07
CA THR A 703 -14.47 7.54 -20.14
C THR A 703 -13.83 8.90 -19.96
N ASN A 704 -12.52 8.95 -19.71
CA ASN A 704 -11.74 10.16 -19.42
C ASN A 704 -12.33 11.01 -18.29
N LYS A 705 -12.76 10.34 -17.21
CA LYS A 705 -13.32 10.99 -16.03
C LYS A 705 -12.25 11.80 -15.30
N THR A 706 -12.51 13.08 -15.07
CA THR A 706 -11.71 13.92 -14.17
C THR A 706 -12.19 13.70 -12.74
N TYR A 707 -11.30 13.27 -11.84
CA TYR A 707 -11.61 13.07 -10.42
C TYR A 707 -10.38 13.38 -9.55
N ALA A 708 -10.65 13.88 -8.34
CA ALA A 708 -9.59 14.22 -7.39
C ALA A 708 -9.24 13.00 -6.54
N THR A 709 -7.95 12.80 -6.28
CA THR A 709 -7.39 11.74 -5.44
C THR A 709 -6.92 12.23 -4.09
N GLY A 710 -6.65 13.55 -3.97
CA GLY A 710 -6.19 14.18 -2.74
C GLY A 710 -6.62 15.63 -2.63
N GLN A 711 -6.54 16.16 -1.41
CA GLN A 711 -6.83 17.57 -1.11
C GLN A 711 -6.00 18.03 0.08
N LEU A 712 -5.41 19.21 -0.05
CA LEU A 712 -4.85 19.98 1.07
C LEU A 712 -5.80 21.13 1.39
N ASP A 713 -6.17 21.23 2.65
CA ASP A 713 -7.08 22.25 3.10
C ASP A 713 -6.44 23.17 4.14
N PHE A 714 -6.06 24.35 3.69
CA PHE A 714 -5.56 25.46 4.48
C PHE A 714 -6.55 26.63 4.50
N SER A 715 -7.85 26.39 4.23
CA SER A 715 -8.88 27.43 4.20
C SER A 715 -8.92 28.24 5.49
N ALA A 716 -8.85 27.56 6.65
CA ALA A 716 -8.92 28.21 7.95
C ALA A 716 -7.63 28.96 8.36
N SER A 717 -6.47 28.53 7.89
CA SER A 717 -5.16 29.11 8.29
C SER A 717 -4.61 30.10 7.26
N SER A 718 -4.77 29.80 5.97
CA SER A 718 -4.09 30.51 4.87
C SER A 718 -5.06 30.90 3.74
N GLY A 719 -6.33 30.53 3.84
CA GLY A 719 -7.40 30.93 2.94
C GLY A 719 -7.38 30.23 1.58
N PHE A 720 -6.81 29.03 1.46
CA PHE A 720 -6.83 28.27 0.21
C PHE A 720 -7.06 26.77 0.41
N VAL A 721 -7.54 26.11 -0.63
CA VAL A 721 -7.66 24.64 -0.74
C VAL A 721 -7.10 24.24 -2.09
N THR A 722 -6.26 23.19 -2.11
CA THR A 722 -5.73 22.61 -3.34
C THR A 722 -6.12 21.17 -3.51
N ARG A 723 -6.15 20.68 -4.76
CA ARG A 723 -6.47 19.28 -5.10
C ARG A 723 -5.48 18.69 -6.06
N THR A 724 -5.20 17.42 -5.87
CA THR A 724 -4.49 16.56 -6.83
C THR A 724 -5.50 15.75 -7.62
N TYR A 725 -5.29 15.65 -8.93
CA TYR A 725 -6.20 14.95 -9.85
C TYR A 725 -5.54 13.70 -10.43
N ALA A 726 -6.31 12.64 -10.50
CA ALA A 726 -5.89 11.36 -11.07
C ALA A 726 -5.50 11.47 -12.56
N PRO A 727 -4.75 10.48 -13.09
CA PRO A 727 -4.44 10.41 -14.51
C PRO A 727 -5.68 10.52 -15.39
N PRO A 728 -5.59 11.17 -16.55
CA PRO A 728 -6.62 11.13 -17.58
C PRO A 728 -6.69 9.71 -18.18
N ARG A 729 -7.43 9.50 -19.27
CA ARG A 729 -7.43 8.23 -19.99
C ARG A 729 -6.02 7.87 -20.45
N MET A 730 -5.52 6.72 -19.96
CA MET A 730 -4.27 6.12 -20.41
C MET A 730 -4.57 4.92 -21.30
N PHE A 731 -3.72 4.68 -22.31
CA PHE A 731 -3.81 3.50 -23.16
C PHE A 731 -2.42 3.13 -23.67
N GLY A 732 -2.23 1.86 -23.94
CA GLY A 732 -0.93 1.36 -24.38
C GLY A 732 -0.98 -0.02 -24.98
N LEU A 733 0.20 -0.42 -25.47
CA LEU A 733 0.54 -1.76 -25.96
C LEU A 733 1.61 -2.35 -25.03
N GLN A 734 1.43 -3.60 -24.66
CA GLN A 734 2.37 -4.39 -23.88
C GLN A 734 2.78 -5.62 -24.69
N LEU A 735 4.06 -5.95 -24.67
CA LEU A 735 4.61 -7.16 -25.29
C LEU A 735 5.40 -7.91 -24.24
N ARG A 736 5.16 -9.23 -24.14
CA ARG A 736 5.82 -10.12 -23.20
C ARG A 736 6.44 -11.31 -23.90
N TYR A 737 7.66 -11.64 -23.54
CA TYR A 737 8.36 -12.86 -23.93
C TYR A 737 8.72 -13.65 -22.68
N ALA A 738 8.24 -14.89 -22.56
CA ALA A 738 8.62 -15.79 -21.49
C ALA A 738 9.59 -16.86 -22.05
N PHE A 739 10.53 -17.30 -21.24
CA PHE A 739 11.50 -18.33 -21.62
C PHE A 739 11.70 -19.33 -20.48
N GLY A 740 12.11 -20.53 -20.83
CA GLY A 740 12.18 -21.68 -19.90
C GLY A 740 10.90 -22.50 -19.92
N PRO A 741 10.81 -23.53 -19.06
CA PRO A 741 9.59 -24.32 -18.94
C PRO A 741 8.43 -23.44 -18.44
N PRO A 742 7.20 -23.71 -18.87
CA PRO A 742 6.03 -22.96 -18.38
C PRO A 742 5.89 -23.17 -16.85
N HIS A 743 5.71 -22.09 -16.12
CA HIS A 743 5.47 -22.07 -14.68
C HIS A 743 3.98 -21.99 -14.37
#